data_3042815321a0ae30f15a4a5ef27b6a78
#
_entry.id   3042815321a0ae30f15a4a5ef27b6a78
#
_cell.length_a   1.000
_cell.length_b   1.000
_cell.length_c   1.000
_cell.angle_alpha   90.00
_cell.angle_beta   90.00
_cell.angle_gamma   90.00
#
_symmetry.space_group_name_H-M   'P 1'
#
loop_
_entity.id
_entity.type
_entity.pdbx_description
1 polymer ?
#
loop_
_entity_poly.entity_id
_entity_poly.type
_entity_poly.pdbx_seq_one_letter_code
_entity_poly.pdbx_strand_id
1 'polypeptide(L)'
;MKKKSLIIASLLSFISIAWAAETIWIHQLDNIALGLDIKSTENITLSNDGSTVNFNLKDNAGTHSFNYSEIQKVTLGKSQNAVTIAFNGTDAEILNPYGFDGVTVTRSNSNVTINSTATEEVRYEISGTAANGSITINSSSPFTLALNGASISNSSFSAININSSALSTIELVNGTTSTLVDGDEGANGCIFSTGSLKFTGNGTLNITGNTKHAIACEQAIEIASGTINVVSSLSDGLHSTTSFVMNDGTVNVKSIGGDAIDGDTGTILINGGTLNLEVTAADKKGVKSDDKLTVNGGEINITMPADQGKAFRTKANMEINGGNIIVNASGNVVVTANDPSYCSIVKATGTFTMTNGTLKAVHTGTAGKGISADGNISISGGNISLEVSGGNGTYTNTTGDLDSYSATCISTDANINISGGTIVMIVKGNQAKGLKSNGSVYITGGNIAGTLSGNAAVINDNPSYCTLIKSDMDFTISDGTIIATHTGVGGKGISADGTLTINGGIIDITTSGKSETYTSLTGTGTYKSTCVTSDGKLIIKNGYVKAVSATNYAIGSNTSIEISGGITLACGIADSSTSDLSGITSVSGGTFINASGNMHNLTATQCSATTVKYASNISAGTLVTITDSSDNHIISFKAPQAMPQGCSITHPGLKTGGSYKLYTGGSVSGGTVIDSITQAGTFSGGDLAKSFKLSSNFTSL
;
A
#
# COMPACT_ATOMS: atom_id res chain seq x y z
N MET A 1 -75.67 -2.38 2.06
CA MET A 1 -75.62 -1.05 1.42
C MET A 1 -75.59 0.12 2.42
N LYS A 2 -76.39 0.19 3.51
CA LYS A 2 -76.43 1.34 4.44
C LYS A 2 -75.16 1.64 5.26
N LYS A 3 -74.26 0.71 5.53
CA LYS A 3 -73.01 0.97 6.25
C LYS A 3 -71.91 1.56 5.36
N LYS A 4 -71.93 1.29 4.08
CA LYS A 4 -70.91 1.72 3.14
C LYS A 4 -71.16 3.17 2.66
N SER A 5 -72.40 3.61 2.51
CA SER A 5 -72.76 5.02 2.21
C SER A 5 -72.38 5.99 3.36
N LEU A 6 -72.26 5.49 4.61
CA LEU A 6 -71.94 6.32 5.75
C LEU A 6 -70.44 6.72 5.79
N ILE A 7 -69.56 5.94 5.17
CA ILE A 7 -68.12 6.21 5.11
C ILE A 7 -67.82 7.37 4.15
N ILE A 8 -68.51 7.46 3.01
CA ILE A 8 -68.35 8.54 2.04
C ILE A 8 -69.00 9.84 2.53
N ALA A 9 -70.16 9.76 3.16
CA ALA A 9 -70.83 10.93 3.74
C ALA A 9 -70.07 11.59 4.87
N SER A 10 -69.29 10.79 5.66
CA SER A 10 -68.40 11.31 6.69
C SER A 10 -67.15 11.96 6.06
N LEU A 11 -66.64 11.49 4.93
CA LEU A 11 -65.49 12.08 4.24
C LEU A 11 -65.80 13.49 3.67
N LEU A 12 -66.99 13.71 3.10
CA LEU A 12 -67.43 14.99 2.56
C LEU A 12 -67.53 16.09 3.63
N SER A 13 -67.75 15.71 4.89
CA SER A 13 -67.81 16.68 6.01
C SER A 13 -66.45 16.96 6.67
N PHE A 14 -65.39 16.18 6.39
CA PHE A 14 -64.11 16.36 6.99
C PHE A 14 -63.18 17.38 6.27
N ILE A 15 -63.45 17.71 4.98
CA ILE A 15 -62.63 18.69 4.22
C ILE A 15 -62.69 20.11 4.85
N SER A 16 -63.71 20.39 5.64
CA SER A 16 -63.87 21.70 6.31
C SER A 16 -63.19 21.80 7.70
N ILE A 17 -62.68 20.70 8.23
CA ILE A 17 -62.14 20.62 9.64
C ILE A 17 -60.65 20.38 9.69
N ALA A 18 -59.98 20.06 8.57
CA ALA A 18 -58.57 19.65 8.56
C ALA A 18 -57.59 20.82 8.38
N TRP A 19 -57.47 21.67 9.42
CA TRP A 19 -56.47 22.78 9.43
C TRP A 19 -55.00 22.32 9.44
N ALA A 20 -54.71 21.01 9.59
CA ALA A 20 -53.38 20.46 9.64
C ALA A 20 -53.13 19.28 8.67
N ALA A 21 -54.10 18.85 7.89
CA ALA A 21 -53.90 17.79 6.91
C ALA A 21 -53.61 18.39 5.53
N GLU A 22 -52.63 17.82 4.84
CA GLU A 22 -52.16 18.28 3.54
C GLU A 22 -52.47 17.25 2.42
N THR A 23 -52.63 15.98 2.81
CA THR A 23 -52.75 14.86 1.89
C THR A 23 -53.97 13.99 2.21
N ILE A 24 -54.72 13.59 1.17
CA ILE A 24 -55.73 12.55 1.20
C ILE A 24 -55.02 11.24 0.88
N TRP A 25 -54.98 10.29 1.85
CA TRP A 25 -54.43 8.98 1.61
C TRP A 25 -55.49 7.96 1.28
N ILE A 26 -55.40 7.38 0.06
CA ILE A 26 -56.32 6.38 -0.46
C ILE A 26 -55.69 5.00 -0.21
N HIS A 27 -56.11 4.33 0.83
CA HIS A 27 -55.59 3.01 1.19
C HIS A 27 -56.32 1.93 0.40
N GLN A 28 -55.55 1.13 -0.33
CA GLN A 28 -56.06 0.03 -1.14
C GLN A 28 -55.99 -1.29 -0.35
N LEU A 29 -56.66 -2.32 -0.83
CA LEU A 29 -56.68 -3.65 -0.16
C LEU A 29 -55.35 -4.37 -0.17
N ASP A 30 -54.43 -3.97 -1.04
CA ASP A 30 -53.08 -4.51 -1.16
C ASP A 30 -52.05 -3.84 -0.24
N ASN A 31 -52.51 -3.09 0.79
CA ASN A 31 -51.69 -2.33 1.71
C ASN A 31 -50.84 -1.20 1.09
N ILE A 32 -51.21 -0.74 -0.09
CA ILE A 32 -50.62 0.43 -0.72
C ILE A 32 -51.56 1.62 -0.48
N ALA A 33 -51.03 2.73 -0.01
CA ALA A 33 -51.77 3.96 0.11
C ALA A 33 -51.18 5.00 -0.86
N LEU A 34 -52.05 5.57 -1.69
CA LEU A 34 -51.68 6.62 -2.63
C LEU A 34 -52.02 7.98 -2.01
N GLY A 35 -51.11 8.91 -2.09
CA GLY A 35 -51.26 10.27 -1.60
C GLY A 35 -51.76 11.22 -2.68
N LEU A 36 -52.79 12.02 -2.37
CA LEU A 36 -53.31 13.08 -3.22
C LEU A 36 -53.35 14.40 -2.44
N ASP A 37 -52.78 15.45 -3.00
CA ASP A 37 -52.79 16.77 -2.34
C ASP A 37 -54.22 17.29 -2.16
N ILE A 38 -54.59 17.62 -0.94
CA ILE A 38 -55.88 18.18 -0.59
C ILE A 38 -56.13 19.48 -1.36
N LYS A 39 -55.12 20.32 -1.54
CA LYS A 39 -55.26 21.62 -2.21
C LYS A 39 -55.53 21.49 -3.69
N SER A 40 -55.07 20.43 -4.30
CA SER A 40 -55.29 20.13 -5.71
C SER A 40 -56.65 19.43 -5.97
N THR A 41 -57.32 18.90 -4.92
CA THR A 41 -58.62 18.21 -5.03
C THR A 41 -59.75 19.22 -4.91
N GLU A 42 -60.64 19.22 -5.90
CA GLU A 42 -61.85 20.05 -5.92
C GLU A 42 -63.01 19.38 -5.17
N ASN A 43 -63.30 18.13 -5.49
CA ASN A 43 -64.35 17.35 -4.83
C ASN A 43 -64.12 15.86 -5.06
N ILE A 44 -64.83 15.03 -4.26
CA ILE A 44 -64.84 13.58 -4.35
C ILE A 44 -66.26 13.14 -4.71
N THR A 45 -66.46 12.37 -5.77
CA THR A 45 -67.73 11.90 -6.21
C THR A 45 -67.77 10.38 -6.36
N LEU A 46 -68.98 9.81 -6.27
CA LEU A 46 -69.21 8.40 -6.57
C LEU A 46 -69.89 8.31 -7.95
N SER A 47 -69.49 7.32 -8.76
CA SER A 47 -70.16 7.05 -10.04
C SER A 47 -71.64 6.70 -9.82
N ASN A 48 -72.47 6.90 -10.82
CA ASN A 48 -73.96 6.68 -10.73
C ASN A 48 -74.31 5.22 -10.37
N ASP A 49 -73.48 4.26 -10.76
CA ASP A 49 -73.63 2.84 -10.42
C ASP A 49 -73.01 2.44 -9.04
N GLY A 50 -72.34 3.40 -8.41
CA GLY A 50 -71.67 3.20 -7.12
C GLY A 50 -70.38 2.35 -7.18
N SER A 51 -69.89 2.08 -8.36
CA SER A 51 -68.72 1.21 -8.56
C SER A 51 -67.37 1.94 -8.44
N THR A 52 -67.35 3.26 -8.69
CA THR A 52 -66.13 4.04 -8.78
C THR A 52 -66.16 5.28 -7.89
N VAL A 53 -65.07 5.53 -7.17
CA VAL A 53 -64.83 6.78 -6.43
C VAL A 53 -63.90 7.66 -7.26
N ASN A 54 -64.36 8.89 -7.55
CA ASN A 54 -63.64 9.84 -8.35
C ASN A 54 -63.15 11.02 -7.49
N PHE A 55 -61.84 11.29 -7.55
CA PHE A 55 -61.21 12.46 -6.96
C PHE A 55 -60.97 13.46 -8.08
N ASN A 56 -61.84 14.49 -8.17
CA ASN A 56 -61.79 15.48 -9.21
C ASN A 56 -60.77 16.59 -8.82
N LEU A 57 -59.88 16.91 -9.73
CA LEU A 57 -58.86 17.93 -9.49
C LEU A 57 -59.38 19.32 -9.87
N LYS A 58 -58.88 20.35 -9.20
CA LYS A 58 -59.14 21.75 -9.51
C LYS A 58 -58.63 22.12 -10.91
N ASP A 59 -59.21 23.23 -11.42
CA ASP A 59 -58.76 23.82 -12.69
C ASP A 59 -58.84 22.86 -13.88
N ASN A 60 -59.76 21.88 -13.84
CA ASN A 60 -59.92 20.85 -14.86
C ASN A 60 -58.62 20.00 -15.09
N ALA A 61 -57.76 19.84 -14.11
CA ALA A 61 -56.54 19.06 -14.23
C ALA A 61 -56.79 17.56 -14.36
N GLY A 62 -58.02 17.09 -14.29
CA GLY A 62 -58.42 15.70 -14.50
C GLY A 62 -59.14 15.06 -13.32
N THR A 63 -59.30 13.75 -13.37
CA THR A 63 -59.95 12.95 -12.32
C THR A 63 -59.17 11.68 -12.09
N HIS A 64 -58.85 11.39 -10.83
CA HIS A 64 -58.31 10.09 -10.43
C HIS A 64 -59.47 9.20 -9.98
N SER A 65 -59.65 8.06 -10.64
CA SER A 65 -60.77 7.14 -10.41
C SER A 65 -60.29 5.83 -9.84
N PHE A 66 -60.95 5.36 -8.77
CA PHE A 66 -60.66 4.11 -8.10
C PHE A 66 -61.90 3.22 -8.07
N ASN A 67 -61.69 1.93 -8.25
CA ASN A 67 -62.75 0.94 -8.02
C ASN A 67 -63.09 0.93 -6.54
N TYR A 68 -64.37 1.18 -6.22
CA TYR A 68 -64.80 1.27 -4.85
C TYR A 68 -64.54 -0.03 -4.04
N SER A 69 -64.58 -1.17 -4.73
CA SER A 69 -64.30 -2.48 -4.11
C SER A 69 -62.84 -2.67 -3.69
N GLU A 70 -61.92 -1.86 -4.26
CA GLU A 70 -60.47 -1.93 -3.99
C GLU A 70 -60.02 -0.98 -2.87
N ILE A 71 -60.88 -0.01 -2.49
CA ILE A 71 -60.57 0.94 -1.42
C ILE A 71 -60.85 0.31 -0.06
N GLN A 72 -59.85 0.21 0.79
CA GLN A 72 -59.96 -0.24 2.18
C GLN A 72 -60.48 0.91 3.06
N LYS A 73 -59.87 2.06 2.99
CA LYS A 73 -60.20 3.28 3.73
C LYS A 73 -59.60 4.51 3.05
N VAL A 74 -60.09 5.69 3.41
CA VAL A 74 -59.49 6.97 3.06
C VAL A 74 -59.20 7.71 4.36
N THR A 75 -57.99 8.29 4.48
CA THR A 75 -57.55 9.06 5.66
C THR A 75 -56.96 10.39 5.25
N LEU A 76 -56.96 11.33 6.17
CA LEU A 76 -56.31 12.62 6.02
C LEU A 76 -55.01 12.61 6.82
N GLY A 77 -53.94 13.12 6.25
CA GLY A 77 -52.65 13.16 6.91
C GLY A 77 -51.72 14.29 6.42
N LYS A 78 -50.52 14.32 6.92
CA LYS A 78 -49.46 15.21 6.46
C LYS A 78 -48.94 14.75 5.10
N SER A 79 -48.47 15.68 4.31
CA SER A 79 -47.68 15.37 3.12
C SER A 79 -46.43 14.59 3.49
N GLN A 80 -46.07 13.64 2.64
CA GLN A 80 -44.84 12.88 2.68
C GLN A 80 -44.01 13.28 1.47
N ASN A 81 -42.69 13.40 1.70
CA ASN A 81 -41.73 13.68 0.62
C ASN A 81 -40.90 12.44 0.26
N ALA A 82 -41.39 11.27 0.61
CA ALA A 82 -40.75 9.98 0.29
C ALA A 82 -41.82 8.90 0.12
N VAL A 83 -41.55 7.93 -0.73
CA VAL A 83 -42.27 6.67 -0.74
C VAL A 83 -41.76 5.88 0.45
N THR A 84 -42.58 5.54 1.42
CA THR A 84 -42.17 4.75 2.59
C THR A 84 -42.61 3.30 2.42
N ILE A 85 -41.71 2.36 2.69
CA ILE A 85 -41.94 0.92 2.67
C ILE A 85 -41.55 0.36 4.02
N ALA A 86 -42.54 -0.02 4.82
CA ALA A 86 -42.35 -0.56 6.17
C ALA A 86 -42.66 -2.07 6.18
N PHE A 87 -41.62 -2.88 6.28
CA PHE A 87 -41.75 -4.33 6.38
C PHE A 87 -42.22 -4.77 7.79
N ASN A 88 -43.07 -5.76 7.81
CA ASN A 88 -43.64 -6.32 9.08
C ASN A 88 -43.55 -7.85 9.15
N GLY A 89 -42.47 -8.43 8.62
CA GLY A 89 -42.19 -9.87 8.56
C GLY A 89 -42.46 -10.45 7.19
N THR A 90 -43.70 -10.80 6.90
CA THR A 90 -44.06 -11.41 5.59
C THR A 90 -44.82 -10.47 4.65
N ASP A 91 -45.00 -9.23 5.05
CA ASP A 91 -45.75 -8.22 4.31
C ASP A 91 -45.05 -6.84 4.38
N ALA A 92 -45.55 -5.85 3.65
CA ALA A 92 -45.12 -4.49 3.69
C ALA A 92 -46.30 -3.51 3.65
N GLU A 93 -46.23 -2.44 4.43
CA GLU A 93 -47.12 -1.28 4.32
C GLU A 93 -46.42 -0.21 3.49
N ILE A 94 -47.10 0.33 2.48
CA ILE A 94 -46.51 1.26 1.52
C ILE A 94 -47.33 2.56 1.50
N LEU A 95 -46.65 3.70 1.72
CA LEU A 95 -47.23 5.03 1.47
C LEU A 95 -46.52 5.64 0.26
N ASN A 96 -47.27 5.85 -0.84
CA ASN A 96 -46.73 6.39 -2.09
C ASN A 96 -47.36 7.76 -2.40
N PRO A 97 -46.69 8.87 -2.04
CA PRO A 97 -47.20 10.21 -2.41
C PRO A 97 -47.06 10.54 -3.89
N TYR A 98 -46.21 9.80 -4.61
CA TYR A 98 -45.94 10.02 -6.06
C TYR A 98 -46.71 9.07 -6.98
N GLY A 99 -47.74 8.41 -6.47
CA GLY A 99 -48.52 7.45 -7.24
C GLY A 99 -49.17 8.03 -8.49
N PHE A 100 -49.38 9.35 -8.55
CA PHE A 100 -49.88 10.08 -9.69
C PHE A 100 -48.79 10.84 -10.47
N ASP A 101 -47.56 10.84 -9.96
CA ASP A 101 -46.40 11.55 -10.49
C ASP A 101 -45.33 10.59 -11.07
N GLY A 102 -45.79 9.48 -11.62
CA GLY A 102 -44.95 8.55 -12.36
C GLY A 102 -44.28 7.46 -11.51
N VAL A 103 -44.65 7.28 -10.24
CA VAL A 103 -44.13 6.19 -9.40
C VAL A 103 -45.23 5.15 -9.15
N THR A 104 -45.01 3.94 -9.65
CA THR A 104 -45.88 2.80 -9.38
C THR A 104 -45.16 1.83 -8.48
N VAL A 105 -45.80 1.42 -7.39
CA VAL A 105 -45.29 0.39 -6.46
C VAL A 105 -46.24 -0.80 -6.53
N THR A 106 -45.66 -1.98 -6.67
CA THR A 106 -46.38 -3.26 -6.59
C THR A 106 -45.69 -4.17 -5.58
N ARG A 107 -46.42 -5.09 -4.98
CA ARG A 107 -45.85 -6.03 -4.04
C ARG A 107 -46.47 -7.41 -4.14
N SER A 108 -45.73 -8.42 -3.77
CA SER A 108 -46.18 -9.77 -3.49
C SER A 108 -45.55 -10.21 -2.16
N ASN A 109 -46.34 -10.22 -1.11
CA ASN A 109 -45.87 -10.32 0.25
C ASN A 109 -44.79 -9.24 0.54
N SER A 110 -43.59 -9.64 1.02
CA SER A 110 -42.47 -8.75 1.27
C SER A 110 -41.59 -8.50 0.05
N ASN A 111 -41.97 -8.94 -1.15
CA ASN A 111 -41.25 -8.60 -2.39
C ASN A 111 -41.90 -7.36 -3.02
N VAL A 112 -41.18 -6.26 -3.03
CA VAL A 112 -41.67 -4.95 -3.51
C VAL A 112 -40.95 -4.58 -4.79
N THR A 113 -41.74 -4.18 -5.81
CA THR A 113 -41.23 -3.65 -7.09
C THR A 113 -41.70 -2.21 -7.25
N ILE A 114 -40.74 -1.34 -7.49
CA ILE A 114 -40.94 0.09 -7.78
C ILE A 114 -40.61 0.32 -9.24
N ASN A 115 -41.56 0.89 -9.99
CA ASN A 115 -41.33 1.37 -11.35
C ASN A 115 -41.51 2.89 -11.35
N SER A 116 -40.46 3.62 -11.70
CA SER A 116 -40.45 5.08 -11.71
C SER A 116 -40.17 5.63 -13.10
N THR A 117 -41.06 6.45 -13.57
CA THR A 117 -40.91 7.33 -14.75
C THR A 117 -40.86 8.82 -14.33
N ALA A 118 -40.78 9.08 -13.01
CA ALA A 118 -40.65 10.44 -12.50
C ALA A 118 -39.39 11.12 -13.06
N THR A 119 -39.53 12.41 -13.39
CA THR A 119 -38.44 13.23 -13.94
C THR A 119 -37.60 13.88 -12.82
N GLU A 120 -38.22 14.03 -11.66
CA GLU A 120 -37.53 14.54 -10.43
C GLU A 120 -36.98 13.40 -9.61
N GLU A 121 -35.99 13.69 -8.77
CA GLU A 121 -35.40 12.72 -7.84
C GLU A 121 -36.44 12.28 -6.81
N VAL A 122 -36.68 10.99 -6.70
CA VAL A 122 -37.62 10.40 -5.72
C VAL A 122 -36.82 9.75 -4.58
N ARG A 123 -37.27 10.00 -3.36
CA ARG A 123 -36.79 9.35 -2.17
C ARG A 123 -37.64 8.13 -1.80
N TYR A 124 -37.02 6.98 -1.67
CA TYR A 124 -37.61 5.74 -1.16
C TYR A 124 -37.05 5.46 0.22
N GLU A 125 -37.88 5.34 1.24
CA GLU A 125 -37.44 5.06 2.62
C GLU A 125 -37.88 3.67 3.06
N ILE A 126 -36.92 2.83 3.40
CA ILE A 126 -37.14 1.41 3.71
C ILE A 126 -36.89 1.17 5.19
N SER A 127 -37.82 0.52 5.89
CA SER A 127 -37.72 0.21 7.29
C SER A 127 -38.35 -1.15 7.63
N GLY A 128 -38.17 -1.61 8.88
CA GLY A 128 -38.77 -2.84 9.40
C GLY A 128 -38.05 -4.11 8.91
N THR A 129 -38.72 -5.26 9.09
CA THR A 129 -38.12 -6.57 8.85
C THR A 129 -38.88 -7.37 7.82
N ALA A 130 -38.19 -7.88 6.79
CA ALA A 130 -38.69 -8.85 5.83
C ALA A 130 -37.92 -10.17 5.98
N ALA A 131 -38.58 -11.23 6.38
CA ALA A 131 -37.97 -12.55 6.58
C ALA A 131 -37.64 -13.28 5.26
N ASN A 132 -38.39 -12.99 4.20
CA ASN A 132 -38.14 -13.45 2.83
C ASN A 132 -38.70 -12.40 1.86
N GLY A 133 -37.97 -11.30 1.71
CA GLY A 133 -38.38 -10.14 0.91
C GLY A 133 -37.29 -9.58 0.04
N SER A 134 -37.69 -8.66 -0.83
CA SER A 134 -36.76 -7.94 -1.72
C SER A 134 -37.30 -6.57 -2.11
N ILE A 135 -36.40 -5.70 -2.53
CA ILE A 135 -36.71 -4.44 -3.20
C ILE A 135 -36.15 -4.51 -4.62
N THR A 136 -37.01 -4.36 -5.62
CA THR A 136 -36.60 -4.16 -7.01
C THR A 136 -36.98 -2.75 -7.45
N ILE A 137 -36.03 -1.99 -7.96
CA ILE A 137 -36.25 -0.62 -8.44
C ILE A 137 -35.90 -0.53 -9.94
N ASN A 138 -36.88 -0.19 -10.74
CA ASN A 138 -36.74 0.12 -12.15
C ASN A 138 -36.95 1.65 -12.33
N SER A 139 -35.86 2.38 -12.60
CA SER A 139 -35.91 3.84 -12.73
C SER A 139 -35.04 4.32 -13.90
N SER A 140 -35.52 5.31 -14.62
CA SER A 140 -34.74 6.01 -15.64
C SER A 140 -34.09 7.30 -15.12
N SER A 141 -34.47 7.74 -13.93
CA SER A 141 -33.96 8.96 -13.27
C SER A 141 -33.21 8.64 -11.98
N PRO A 142 -32.30 9.51 -11.51
CA PRO A 142 -31.68 9.38 -10.22
C PRO A 142 -32.68 9.29 -9.07
N PHE A 143 -32.35 8.56 -8.03
CA PHE A 143 -33.18 8.44 -6.83
C PHE A 143 -32.32 8.21 -5.57
N THR A 144 -32.94 8.44 -4.43
CA THR A 144 -32.34 8.11 -3.13
C THR A 144 -33.11 6.97 -2.48
N LEU A 145 -32.42 5.85 -2.18
CA LEU A 145 -32.91 4.73 -1.38
C LEU A 145 -32.37 4.86 0.04
N ALA A 146 -33.21 5.28 0.98
CA ALA A 146 -32.85 5.47 2.38
C ALA A 146 -33.11 4.17 3.18
N LEU A 147 -32.05 3.57 3.71
CA LEU A 147 -32.13 2.40 4.58
C LEU A 147 -32.29 2.88 6.03
N ASN A 148 -33.52 2.87 6.54
CA ASN A 148 -33.87 3.35 7.86
C ASN A 148 -34.11 2.17 8.82
N GLY A 149 -33.05 1.45 9.19
CA GLY A 149 -33.15 0.28 10.05
C GLY A 149 -33.85 -0.92 9.39
N ALA A 150 -33.72 -1.05 8.08
CA ALA A 150 -34.30 -2.17 7.34
C ALA A 150 -33.51 -3.46 7.55
N SER A 151 -34.23 -4.55 7.85
CA SER A 151 -33.69 -5.90 7.88
C SER A 151 -34.35 -6.74 6.80
N ILE A 152 -33.64 -7.02 5.72
CA ILE A 152 -34.16 -7.77 4.57
C ILE A 152 -33.33 -9.03 4.38
N SER A 153 -33.95 -10.19 4.50
CA SER A 153 -33.40 -11.46 4.05
C SER A 153 -34.19 -11.96 2.86
N ASN A 154 -33.50 -12.52 1.88
CA ASN A 154 -34.11 -13.21 0.76
C ASN A 154 -33.52 -14.61 0.64
N SER A 155 -34.34 -15.60 0.36
CA SER A 155 -33.88 -17.00 0.27
C SER A 155 -33.42 -17.41 -1.13
N SER A 156 -33.66 -16.58 -2.16
CA SER A 156 -33.41 -16.96 -3.55
C SER A 156 -32.71 -15.89 -4.38
N PHE A 157 -32.95 -14.60 -4.09
CA PHE A 157 -32.48 -13.50 -4.96
C PHE A 157 -31.76 -12.41 -4.15
N SER A 158 -31.34 -11.35 -4.83
CA SER A 158 -30.81 -10.13 -4.20
C SER A 158 -31.83 -9.54 -3.20
N ALA A 159 -31.34 -9.06 -2.05
CA ALA A 159 -32.20 -8.27 -1.16
C ALA A 159 -32.62 -6.94 -1.79
N ILE A 160 -31.70 -6.31 -2.53
CA ILE A 160 -31.97 -5.10 -3.30
C ILE A 160 -31.44 -5.26 -4.73
N ASN A 161 -32.32 -5.10 -5.71
CA ASN A 161 -32.00 -5.13 -7.14
C ASN A 161 -32.38 -3.80 -7.80
N ILE A 162 -31.41 -3.11 -8.40
CA ILE A 162 -31.57 -1.80 -9.01
C ILE A 162 -31.30 -1.89 -10.50
N ASN A 163 -32.36 -1.76 -11.29
CA ASN A 163 -32.33 -1.69 -12.74
C ASN A 163 -32.45 -0.21 -13.16
N SER A 164 -31.34 0.50 -13.11
CA SER A 164 -31.29 1.93 -13.44
C SER A 164 -29.96 2.25 -14.11
N SER A 165 -30.01 3.01 -15.22
CA SER A 165 -28.78 3.55 -15.81
C SER A 165 -28.35 4.87 -15.16
N ALA A 166 -29.19 5.47 -14.32
CA ALA A 166 -28.90 6.70 -13.59
C ALA A 166 -28.22 6.41 -12.26
N LEU A 167 -27.67 7.45 -11.64
CA LEU A 167 -27.08 7.36 -10.30
C LEU A 167 -28.12 6.96 -9.26
N SER A 168 -27.85 5.94 -8.49
CA SER A 168 -28.66 5.49 -7.37
C SER A 168 -27.93 5.78 -6.06
N THR A 169 -28.50 6.67 -5.25
CA THR A 169 -27.95 6.99 -3.93
C THR A 169 -28.53 6.05 -2.87
N ILE A 170 -27.69 5.33 -2.16
CA ILE A 170 -28.04 4.54 -0.99
C ILE A 170 -27.71 5.38 0.24
N GLU A 171 -28.73 5.87 0.94
CA GLU A 171 -28.56 6.63 2.17
C GLU A 171 -28.66 5.70 3.38
N LEU A 172 -27.61 5.63 4.16
CA LEU A 172 -27.60 4.95 5.46
C LEU A 172 -28.11 5.94 6.52
N VAL A 173 -29.34 5.82 6.92
CA VAL A 173 -30.00 6.82 7.79
C VAL A 173 -29.30 6.88 9.15
N ASN A 174 -29.00 8.08 9.59
CA ASN A 174 -28.25 8.35 10.83
C ASN A 174 -28.84 7.62 12.04
N GLY A 175 -27.98 6.99 12.82
CA GLY A 175 -28.37 6.32 14.07
C GLY A 175 -29.08 4.99 13.87
N THR A 176 -29.22 4.51 12.63
CA THR A 176 -29.84 3.24 12.31
C THR A 176 -28.83 2.20 11.84
N THR A 177 -29.19 0.93 12.00
CA THR A 177 -28.46 -0.20 11.43
C THR A 177 -29.39 -1.01 10.56
N SER A 178 -29.05 -1.15 9.30
CA SER A 178 -29.75 -1.99 8.35
C SER A 178 -28.98 -3.29 8.11
N THR A 179 -29.69 -4.38 7.86
CA THR A 179 -29.10 -5.70 7.60
C THR A 179 -29.68 -6.28 6.33
N LEU A 180 -28.82 -6.69 5.39
CA LEU A 180 -29.20 -7.28 4.13
C LEU A 180 -28.53 -8.64 3.94
N VAL A 181 -29.31 -9.63 3.55
CA VAL A 181 -28.86 -11.00 3.27
C VAL A 181 -29.54 -11.49 2.00
N ASP A 182 -28.77 -11.91 1.00
CA ASP A 182 -29.32 -12.50 -0.22
C ASP A 182 -29.51 -14.02 -0.10
N GLY A 183 -30.22 -14.57 -1.07
CA GLY A 183 -30.39 -16.00 -1.25
C GLY A 183 -29.19 -16.65 -1.91
N ASP A 184 -29.34 -17.93 -2.24
CA ASP A 184 -28.31 -18.77 -2.84
C ASP A 184 -28.54 -19.08 -4.33
N GLU A 185 -29.56 -18.48 -4.96
CA GLU A 185 -29.88 -18.68 -6.36
C GLU A 185 -29.85 -17.37 -7.18
N GLY A 186 -29.01 -17.31 -8.21
CA GLY A 186 -29.14 -16.37 -9.33
C GLY A 186 -28.84 -14.89 -9.06
N ALA A 187 -28.42 -14.51 -7.87
CA ALA A 187 -28.05 -13.13 -7.55
C ALA A 187 -26.60 -12.80 -7.95
N ASN A 188 -26.37 -11.63 -8.52
CA ASN A 188 -25.01 -11.12 -8.74
C ASN A 188 -24.43 -10.45 -7.48
N GLY A 189 -25.28 -10.07 -6.53
CA GLY A 189 -24.90 -9.50 -5.25
C GLY A 189 -26.12 -9.28 -4.37
N CYS A 190 -25.91 -9.16 -3.06
CA CYS A 190 -26.99 -8.86 -2.12
C CYS A 190 -27.62 -7.47 -2.40
N ILE A 191 -26.77 -6.47 -2.71
CA ILE A 191 -27.17 -5.28 -3.46
C ILE A 191 -26.59 -5.42 -4.86
N PHE A 192 -27.43 -5.43 -5.87
CA PHE A 192 -27.02 -5.42 -7.27
C PHE A 192 -27.56 -4.17 -7.99
N SER A 193 -26.73 -3.52 -8.81
CA SER A 193 -27.11 -2.37 -9.62
C SER A 193 -26.51 -2.42 -11.01
N THR A 194 -27.33 -2.13 -12.03
CA THR A 194 -26.87 -1.93 -13.41
C THR A 194 -26.28 -0.53 -13.65
N GLY A 195 -26.60 0.46 -12.81
CA GLY A 195 -26.05 1.81 -12.83
C GLY A 195 -25.16 2.12 -11.64
N SER A 196 -24.61 3.32 -11.59
CA SER A 196 -23.70 3.74 -10.52
C SER A 196 -24.38 3.81 -9.16
N LEU A 197 -23.66 3.39 -8.13
CA LEU A 197 -24.06 3.44 -6.73
C LEU A 197 -23.25 4.49 -5.95
N LYS A 198 -23.95 5.28 -5.13
CA LYS A 198 -23.34 6.20 -4.17
C LYS A 198 -23.88 5.94 -2.78
N PHE A 199 -22.99 5.65 -1.81
CA PHE A 199 -23.36 5.49 -0.40
C PHE A 199 -23.15 6.78 0.37
N THR A 200 -24.16 7.18 1.15
CA THR A 200 -24.19 8.42 1.94
C THR A 200 -24.83 8.19 3.31
N GLY A 201 -24.87 9.22 4.15
CA GLY A 201 -25.40 9.15 5.52
C GLY A 201 -24.39 8.64 6.53
N ASN A 202 -24.79 8.53 7.81
CA ASN A 202 -23.90 8.09 8.90
C ASN A 202 -24.45 6.86 9.64
N GLY A 203 -25.39 6.14 9.04
CA GLY A 203 -25.90 4.85 9.55
C GLY A 203 -24.93 3.71 9.25
N THR A 204 -25.37 2.50 9.58
CA THR A 204 -24.62 1.27 9.39
C THR A 204 -25.39 0.31 8.50
N LEU A 205 -24.70 -0.31 7.55
CA LEU A 205 -25.19 -1.42 6.74
C LEU A 205 -24.37 -2.68 7.07
N ASN A 206 -25.03 -3.73 7.56
CA ASN A 206 -24.46 -5.08 7.62
C ASN A 206 -24.98 -5.86 6.41
N ILE A 207 -24.06 -6.45 5.64
CA ILE A 207 -24.43 -7.11 4.40
C ILE A 207 -23.73 -8.47 4.25
N THR A 208 -24.49 -9.46 3.76
CA THR A 208 -24.01 -10.81 3.49
C THR A 208 -24.38 -11.21 2.06
N GLY A 209 -23.40 -11.60 1.27
CA GLY A 209 -23.54 -12.09 -0.10
C GLY A 209 -23.38 -13.61 -0.16
N ASN A 210 -24.48 -14.36 -0.13
CA ASN A 210 -24.43 -15.83 -0.16
C ASN A 210 -24.27 -16.40 -1.55
N THR A 211 -24.71 -15.69 -2.59
CA THR A 211 -24.65 -16.16 -3.97
C THR A 211 -23.34 -15.79 -4.64
N LYS A 212 -22.90 -14.54 -4.52
CA LYS A 212 -21.72 -14.05 -5.21
C LYS A 212 -21.07 -12.88 -4.44
N HIS A 213 -21.35 -11.64 -4.81
CA HIS A 213 -20.81 -10.45 -4.15
C HIS A 213 -21.73 -9.95 -3.03
N ALA A 214 -21.18 -9.23 -2.04
CA ALA A 214 -22.06 -8.53 -1.11
C ALA A 214 -22.68 -7.30 -1.80
N ILE A 215 -21.88 -6.48 -2.48
CA ILE A 215 -22.34 -5.35 -3.30
C ILE A 215 -21.75 -5.51 -4.68
N ALA A 216 -22.59 -5.51 -5.71
CA ALA A 216 -22.16 -5.56 -7.10
C ALA A 216 -22.79 -4.39 -7.92
N CYS A 217 -21.96 -3.76 -8.74
CA CYS A 217 -22.35 -2.63 -9.58
C CYS A 217 -21.70 -2.76 -10.96
N GLU A 218 -22.50 -2.71 -12.03
CA GLU A 218 -22.00 -2.75 -13.41
C GLU A 218 -21.35 -1.43 -13.84
N GLN A 219 -21.39 -0.40 -13.00
CA GLN A 219 -20.77 0.89 -13.21
C GLN A 219 -19.86 1.25 -12.02
N ALA A 220 -19.95 2.47 -11.54
CA ALA A 220 -19.12 2.99 -10.46
C ALA A 220 -19.74 2.79 -9.07
N ILE A 221 -18.90 2.53 -8.07
CA ILE A 221 -19.26 2.62 -6.65
C ILE A 221 -18.54 3.80 -6.02
N GLU A 222 -19.30 4.71 -5.38
CA GLU A 222 -18.77 5.78 -4.55
C GLU A 222 -19.19 5.59 -3.09
N ILE A 223 -18.24 5.56 -2.18
CA ILE A 223 -18.47 5.64 -0.74
C ILE A 223 -18.17 7.08 -0.29
N ALA A 224 -19.21 7.87 -0.11
CA ALA A 224 -19.08 9.25 0.34
C ALA A 224 -19.11 9.37 1.86
N SER A 225 -19.83 8.47 2.55
CA SER A 225 -19.89 8.41 4.02
C SER A 225 -20.63 7.12 4.47
N GLY A 226 -20.76 6.92 5.79
CA GLY A 226 -21.47 5.78 6.42
C GLY A 226 -20.56 4.61 6.73
N THR A 227 -21.14 3.58 7.34
CA THR A 227 -20.44 2.34 7.71
C THR A 227 -21.01 1.17 6.95
N ILE A 228 -20.18 0.48 6.17
CA ILE A 228 -20.55 -0.75 5.45
C ILE A 228 -19.75 -1.90 6.05
N ASN A 229 -20.43 -2.90 6.59
CA ASN A 229 -19.85 -4.11 7.11
C ASN A 229 -20.23 -5.28 6.19
N VAL A 230 -19.32 -5.72 5.36
CA VAL A 230 -19.45 -7.01 4.66
C VAL A 230 -19.09 -8.10 5.65
N VAL A 231 -20.11 -8.80 6.11
CA VAL A 231 -19.99 -9.88 7.09
C VAL A 231 -19.35 -11.11 6.46
N SER A 232 -19.84 -11.47 5.27
CA SER A 232 -19.26 -12.50 4.41
C SER A 232 -19.75 -12.31 2.96
N SER A 233 -19.00 -12.87 2.00
CA SER A 233 -19.47 -13.05 0.63
C SER A 233 -18.85 -14.28 -0.01
N LEU A 234 -19.57 -14.92 -0.92
CA LEU A 234 -19.07 -16.10 -1.64
C LEU A 234 -17.98 -15.71 -2.66
N SER A 235 -18.05 -14.48 -3.21
CA SER A 235 -17.04 -13.86 -4.08
C SER A 235 -16.56 -12.56 -3.44
N ASP A 236 -16.54 -11.44 -4.18
CA ASP A 236 -15.96 -10.20 -3.70
C ASP A 236 -16.85 -9.49 -2.67
N GLY A 237 -16.23 -8.70 -1.82
CA GLY A 237 -16.95 -7.85 -0.90
C GLY A 237 -17.71 -6.75 -1.65
N LEU A 238 -16.99 -5.86 -2.30
CA LEU A 238 -17.52 -4.82 -3.17
C LEU A 238 -16.94 -5.00 -4.58
N HIS A 239 -17.81 -5.11 -5.57
CA HIS A 239 -17.44 -5.27 -6.97
C HIS A 239 -18.01 -4.14 -7.83
N SER A 240 -17.15 -3.41 -8.55
CA SER A 240 -17.51 -2.36 -9.49
C SER A 240 -16.78 -2.55 -10.81
N THR A 241 -17.46 -2.28 -11.95
CA THR A 241 -16.83 -2.53 -13.25
C THR A 241 -16.05 -1.33 -13.78
N THR A 242 -16.48 -0.10 -13.51
CA THR A 242 -15.88 1.10 -14.13
C THR A 242 -15.02 1.93 -13.18
N SER A 243 -15.35 2.00 -11.88
CA SER A 243 -14.51 2.64 -10.85
C SER A 243 -15.02 2.38 -9.45
N PHE A 244 -14.08 2.44 -8.50
CA PHE A 244 -14.39 2.52 -7.08
C PHE A 244 -13.75 3.77 -6.50
N VAL A 245 -14.57 4.60 -5.83
CA VAL A 245 -14.11 5.83 -5.18
C VAL A 245 -14.53 5.80 -3.72
N MET A 246 -13.58 5.99 -2.81
CA MET A 246 -13.84 6.18 -1.39
C MET A 246 -13.40 7.58 -0.97
N ASN A 247 -14.35 8.42 -0.59
CA ASN A 247 -14.09 9.79 -0.14
C ASN A 247 -14.03 9.86 1.39
N ASP A 248 -14.89 9.12 2.09
CA ASP A 248 -15.00 9.06 3.55
C ASP A 248 -15.78 7.81 3.97
N GLY A 249 -16.13 7.69 5.26
CA GLY A 249 -16.87 6.56 5.84
C GLY A 249 -15.98 5.41 6.25
N THR A 250 -16.60 4.26 6.54
CA THR A 250 -15.91 3.05 6.98
C THR A 250 -16.40 1.84 6.17
N VAL A 251 -15.47 1.08 5.61
CA VAL A 251 -15.74 -0.20 4.96
C VAL A 251 -14.98 -1.29 5.67
N ASN A 252 -15.68 -2.22 6.28
CA ASN A 252 -15.14 -3.40 6.91
C ASN A 252 -15.51 -4.62 6.06
N VAL A 253 -14.51 -5.36 5.61
CA VAL A 253 -14.71 -6.59 4.84
C VAL A 253 -14.05 -7.74 5.56
N LYS A 254 -14.84 -8.74 5.92
CA LYS A 254 -14.38 -9.98 6.54
C LYS A 254 -14.65 -11.15 5.61
N SER A 255 -13.75 -12.09 5.65
CA SER A 255 -13.88 -13.42 5.09
C SER A 255 -14.66 -13.55 3.80
N ILE A 256 -13.95 -13.72 2.73
CA ILE A 256 -14.62 -13.81 1.46
C ILE A 256 -13.93 -14.81 0.56
N GLY A 257 -14.69 -15.38 -0.34
CA GLY A 257 -14.18 -16.26 -1.36
C GLY A 257 -13.46 -15.51 -2.50
N GLY A 258 -13.68 -14.20 -2.61
CA GLY A 258 -13.13 -13.33 -3.65
C GLY A 258 -12.18 -12.25 -3.14
N ASP A 259 -12.11 -11.13 -3.87
CA ASP A 259 -11.35 -9.94 -3.53
C ASP A 259 -12.18 -9.03 -2.59
N ALA A 260 -11.54 -8.32 -1.64
CA ALA A 260 -12.33 -7.50 -0.71
C ALA A 260 -12.97 -6.30 -1.43
N ILE A 261 -12.19 -5.62 -2.26
CA ILE A 261 -12.66 -4.57 -3.17
C ILE A 261 -12.10 -4.88 -4.55
N ASP A 262 -12.98 -5.15 -5.52
CA ASP A 262 -12.65 -5.39 -6.92
C ASP A 262 -13.21 -4.26 -7.79
N GLY A 263 -12.32 -3.48 -8.40
CA GLY A 263 -12.64 -2.46 -9.39
C GLY A 263 -12.71 -2.97 -10.81
N ASP A 264 -12.54 -4.28 -11.03
CA ASP A 264 -12.46 -4.93 -12.32
C ASP A 264 -11.55 -4.15 -13.31
N THR A 265 -12.11 -3.74 -14.45
CA THR A 265 -11.36 -2.98 -15.49
C THR A 265 -11.20 -1.49 -15.17
N GLY A 266 -11.82 -1.02 -14.10
CA GLY A 266 -11.88 0.40 -13.74
C GLY A 266 -10.79 0.85 -12.76
N THR A 267 -10.74 2.15 -12.55
CA THR A 267 -9.82 2.79 -11.60
C THR A 267 -10.31 2.66 -10.15
N ILE A 268 -9.36 2.64 -9.22
CA ILE A 268 -9.66 2.76 -7.79
C ILE A 268 -9.01 4.03 -7.24
N LEU A 269 -9.81 4.83 -6.51
CA LEU A 269 -9.40 6.06 -5.88
C LEU A 269 -9.82 6.08 -4.41
N ILE A 270 -8.86 6.12 -3.50
CA ILE A 270 -9.10 6.23 -2.06
C ILE A 270 -8.62 7.61 -1.62
N ASN A 271 -9.56 8.52 -1.34
CA ASN A 271 -9.29 9.89 -0.91
C ASN A 271 -9.29 10.03 0.61
N GLY A 272 -10.04 9.18 1.32
CA GLY A 272 -10.21 9.26 2.76
C GLY A 272 -10.98 8.07 3.32
N GLY A 273 -11.47 8.20 4.56
CA GLY A 273 -12.23 7.17 5.26
C GLY A 273 -11.36 6.05 5.85
N THR A 274 -12.00 4.97 6.26
CA THR A 274 -11.35 3.82 6.88
C THR A 274 -11.68 2.53 6.14
N LEU A 275 -10.66 1.80 5.70
CA LEU A 275 -10.77 0.44 5.14
C LEU A 275 -10.17 -0.57 6.12
N ASN A 276 -10.94 -1.55 6.55
CA ASN A 276 -10.48 -2.70 7.32
C ASN A 276 -10.79 -3.97 6.53
N LEU A 277 -9.76 -4.56 5.93
CA LEU A 277 -9.92 -5.68 5.01
C LEU A 277 -9.22 -6.92 5.54
N GLU A 278 -9.92 -8.05 5.55
CA GLU A 278 -9.38 -9.35 5.89
C GLU A 278 -9.49 -10.29 4.68
N VAL A 279 -8.34 -10.71 4.13
CA VAL A 279 -8.25 -11.54 2.94
C VAL A 279 -7.81 -12.94 3.33
N THR A 280 -8.75 -13.86 3.48
CA THR A 280 -8.52 -15.23 3.99
C THR A 280 -8.45 -16.30 2.91
N ALA A 281 -8.95 -16.03 1.71
CA ALA A 281 -8.91 -16.97 0.59
C ALA A 281 -7.60 -16.83 -0.20
N ALA A 282 -7.06 -17.96 -0.66
CA ALA A 282 -5.81 -17.99 -1.42
C ALA A 282 -5.94 -17.27 -2.77
N ASP A 283 -4.87 -16.61 -3.18
CA ASP A 283 -4.77 -15.80 -4.42
C ASP A 283 -5.83 -14.69 -4.52
N LYS A 284 -6.35 -14.19 -3.38
CA LYS A 284 -7.29 -13.07 -3.38
C LYS A 284 -6.61 -11.78 -2.94
N LYS A 285 -7.26 -10.65 -3.20
CA LYS A 285 -6.70 -9.32 -3.06
C LYS A 285 -7.51 -8.48 -2.06
N GLY A 286 -6.82 -7.60 -1.34
CA GLY A 286 -7.49 -6.60 -0.52
C GLY A 286 -8.16 -5.55 -1.41
N VAL A 287 -7.39 -4.91 -2.27
CA VAL A 287 -7.87 -3.92 -3.23
C VAL A 287 -7.29 -4.27 -4.61
N LYS A 288 -8.15 -4.54 -5.57
CA LYS A 288 -7.78 -4.95 -6.92
C LYS A 288 -8.37 -4.02 -7.97
N SER A 289 -7.55 -3.64 -8.95
CA SER A 289 -7.93 -2.90 -10.14
C SER A 289 -7.15 -3.42 -11.34
N ASP A 290 -7.77 -3.51 -12.50
CA ASP A 290 -7.06 -3.78 -13.75
C ASP A 290 -6.52 -2.49 -14.41
N ASP A 291 -6.92 -1.32 -13.90
CA ASP A 291 -6.39 0.00 -14.25
C ASP A 291 -5.65 0.63 -13.06
N LYS A 292 -5.54 1.94 -13.02
CA LYS A 292 -4.80 2.71 -12.01
C LYS A 292 -5.43 2.59 -10.61
N LEU A 293 -4.57 2.43 -9.60
CA LEU A 293 -4.93 2.48 -8.20
C LEU A 293 -4.23 3.66 -7.52
N THR A 294 -4.99 4.55 -6.90
CA THR A 294 -4.47 5.74 -6.23
C THR A 294 -4.97 5.84 -4.79
N VAL A 295 -4.06 6.05 -3.86
CA VAL A 295 -4.35 6.36 -2.45
C VAL A 295 -3.89 7.78 -2.17
N ASN A 296 -4.85 8.69 -1.92
CA ASN A 296 -4.60 10.08 -1.57
C ASN A 296 -4.71 10.30 -0.05
N GLY A 297 -5.41 9.44 0.68
CA GLY A 297 -5.67 9.59 2.10
C GLY A 297 -6.31 8.36 2.72
N GLY A 298 -6.81 8.51 3.93
CA GLY A 298 -7.52 7.47 4.68
C GLY A 298 -6.64 6.60 5.57
N GLU A 299 -7.31 5.79 6.36
CA GLU A 299 -6.73 4.74 7.22
C GLU A 299 -7.02 3.39 6.59
N ILE A 300 -6.00 2.63 6.19
CA ILE A 300 -6.16 1.37 5.47
C ILE A 300 -5.45 0.26 6.25
N ASN A 301 -6.22 -0.67 6.77
CA ASN A 301 -5.76 -1.81 7.54
C ASN A 301 -6.08 -3.10 6.78
N ILE A 302 -5.06 -3.86 6.39
CA ILE A 302 -5.24 -5.11 5.65
C ILE A 302 -4.55 -6.24 6.40
N THR A 303 -5.30 -7.31 6.67
CA THR A 303 -4.78 -8.58 7.19
C THR A 303 -4.91 -9.64 6.12
N MET A 304 -3.79 -10.31 5.81
CA MET A 304 -3.71 -11.24 4.67
C MET A 304 -2.95 -12.51 5.07
N PRO A 305 -3.61 -13.48 5.72
CA PRO A 305 -3.00 -14.75 6.09
C PRO A 305 -2.88 -15.74 4.92
N ALA A 306 -3.63 -15.54 3.85
CA ALA A 306 -3.75 -16.51 2.77
C ALA A 306 -2.56 -16.49 1.81
N ASP A 307 -2.23 -17.68 1.28
CA ASP A 307 -1.16 -17.85 0.29
C ASP A 307 -1.46 -17.10 -1.02
N GLN A 308 -0.43 -16.61 -1.71
CA GLN A 308 -0.53 -15.87 -2.97
C GLN A 308 -1.34 -14.56 -2.90
N GLY A 309 -1.81 -14.15 -1.72
CA GLY A 309 -2.60 -12.93 -1.55
C GLY A 309 -1.85 -11.67 -1.97
N LYS A 310 -2.58 -10.61 -2.37
CA LYS A 310 -2.02 -9.28 -2.61
C LYS A 310 -2.86 -8.24 -1.87
N ALA A 311 -2.24 -7.43 -0.99
CA ALA A 311 -3.01 -6.40 -0.31
C ALA A 311 -3.50 -5.34 -1.30
N PHE A 312 -2.62 -4.92 -2.22
CA PHE A 312 -2.97 -4.08 -3.36
C PHE A 312 -2.49 -4.74 -4.65
N ARG A 313 -3.36 -4.84 -5.64
CA ARG A 313 -3.04 -5.36 -6.96
C ARG A 313 -3.58 -4.44 -8.06
N THR A 314 -2.71 -4.01 -8.97
CA THR A 314 -3.13 -3.32 -10.19
C THR A 314 -2.41 -3.88 -11.42
N LYS A 315 -3.09 -3.91 -12.58
CA LYS A 315 -2.44 -4.22 -13.87
C LYS A 315 -1.81 -2.98 -14.53
N ALA A 316 -2.06 -1.80 -13.98
CA ALA A 316 -1.44 -0.55 -14.41
C ALA A 316 -0.58 0.05 -13.28
N ASN A 317 -0.65 1.36 -13.08
CA ASN A 317 0.17 2.08 -12.11
C ASN A 317 -0.49 2.13 -10.73
N MET A 318 0.34 2.09 -9.68
CA MET A 318 -0.08 2.38 -8.33
C MET A 318 0.58 3.68 -7.82
N GLU A 319 -0.22 4.53 -7.19
CA GLU A 319 0.22 5.78 -6.59
C GLU A 319 -0.22 5.88 -5.14
N ILE A 320 0.70 6.26 -4.26
CA ILE A 320 0.42 6.63 -2.86
C ILE A 320 0.86 8.07 -2.67
N ASN A 321 -0.13 8.95 -2.54
CA ASN A 321 0.06 10.39 -2.35
C ASN A 321 -0.24 10.82 -0.90
N GLY A 322 -0.76 9.92 -0.08
CA GLY A 322 -1.13 10.17 1.31
C GLY A 322 -1.69 8.93 2.00
N GLY A 323 -2.32 9.13 3.15
CA GLY A 323 -2.93 8.07 3.95
C GLY A 323 -1.98 7.33 4.87
N ASN A 324 -2.58 6.52 5.73
CA ASN A 324 -1.88 5.62 6.65
C ASN A 324 -2.26 4.17 6.31
N ILE A 325 -1.31 3.42 5.78
CA ILE A 325 -1.52 2.05 5.30
C ILE A 325 -0.77 1.09 6.20
N ILE A 326 -1.50 0.16 6.81
CA ILE A 326 -0.95 -0.89 7.67
C ILE A 326 -1.34 -2.25 7.10
N VAL A 327 -0.34 -3.07 6.79
CA VAL A 327 -0.58 -4.41 6.24
C VAL A 327 0.15 -5.48 7.05
N ASN A 328 -0.58 -6.51 7.46
CA ASN A 328 -0.03 -7.71 8.07
C ASN A 328 -0.29 -8.91 7.16
N ALA A 329 0.77 -9.47 6.61
CA ALA A 329 0.71 -10.60 5.69
C ALA A 329 1.52 -11.78 6.23
N SER A 330 0.98 -12.99 6.07
CA SER A 330 1.66 -14.23 6.44
C SER A 330 1.52 -15.35 5.39
N GLY A 331 0.81 -15.08 4.31
CA GLY A 331 0.66 -16.03 3.20
C GLY A 331 1.98 -16.34 2.49
N ASN A 332 2.10 -17.51 1.94
CA ASN A 332 3.30 -18.00 1.29
C ASN A 332 3.25 -17.81 -0.23
N VAL A 333 4.43 -17.93 -0.85
CA VAL A 333 4.54 -18.19 -2.28
C VAL A 333 3.99 -19.57 -2.59
N VAL A 334 3.34 -19.72 -3.71
CA VAL A 334 2.93 -21.03 -4.27
C VAL A 334 3.51 -21.17 -5.67
N VAL A 335 4.15 -22.28 -5.93
CA VAL A 335 4.68 -22.60 -7.27
C VAL A 335 3.66 -23.42 -8.02
N THR A 336 3.17 -22.92 -9.14
CA THR A 336 2.22 -23.61 -10.02
C THR A 336 2.80 -23.63 -11.43
N ALA A 337 2.83 -24.78 -12.07
CA ALA A 337 3.37 -24.95 -13.43
C ALA A 337 4.79 -24.33 -13.59
N ASN A 338 5.66 -24.53 -12.61
CA ASN A 338 7.03 -24.02 -12.58
C ASN A 338 7.16 -22.48 -12.53
N ASP A 339 6.11 -21.79 -12.09
CA ASP A 339 6.07 -20.34 -11.92
C ASP A 339 5.66 -19.97 -10.47
N PRO A 340 6.46 -19.20 -9.73
CA PRO A 340 6.14 -18.80 -8.37
C PRO A 340 5.18 -17.59 -8.35
N SER A 341 4.00 -17.78 -7.76
CA SER A 341 3.06 -16.71 -7.42
C SER A 341 3.25 -16.27 -5.99
N TYR A 342 3.71 -15.05 -5.81
CA TYR A 342 4.09 -14.50 -4.51
C TYR A 342 2.90 -13.90 -3.75
N CYS A 343 2.91 -14.02 -2.43
CA CYS A 343 2.13 -13.15 -1.55
C CYS A 343 2.83 -11.78 -1.46
N SER A 344 2.08 -10.68 -1.70
CA SER A 344 2.67 -9.34 -1.84
C SER A 344 1.83 -8.26 -1.15
N ILE A 345 2.48 -7.28 -0.55
CA ILE A 345 1.79 -6.10 -0.04
C ILE A 345 1.28 -5.24 -1.20
N VAL A 346 2.17 -4.94 -2.15
CA VAL A 346 1.82 -4.25 -3.39
C VAL A 346 2.32 -5.07 -4.58
N LYS A 347 1.46 -5.28 -5.56
CA LYS A 347 1.85 -5.75 -6.90
C LYS A 347 1.26 -4.81 -7.96
N ALA A 348 2.12 -4.08 -8.66
CA ALA A 348 1.76 -3.28 -9.82
C ALA A 348 2.40 -3.88 -11.08
N THR A 349 1.64 -4.03 -12.18
CA THR A 349 2.23 -4.38 -13.48
C THR A 349 2.86 -3.16 -14.17
N GLY A 350 2.34 -1.97 -13.88
CA GLY A 350 2.96 -0.70 -14.27
C GLY A 350 3.96 -0.20 -13.24
N THR A 351 4.00 1.11 -13.07
CA THR A 351 4.89 1.79 -12.13
C THR A 351 4.30 1.83 -10.71
N PHE A 352 5.19 1.95 -9.74
CA PHE A 352 4.83 2.34 -8.37
C PHE A 352 5.40 3.72 -8.05
N THR A 353 4.56 4.61 -7.54
CA THR A 353 4.98 5.96 -7.12
C THR A 353 4.51 6.24 -5.70
N MET A 354 5.39 6.78 -4.85
CA MET A 354 5.02 7.29 -3.54
C MET A 354 5.58 8.70 -3.35
N THR A 355 4.67 9.64 -3.07
CA THR A 355 5.01 11.06 -2.87
C THR A 355 4.83 11.50 -1.41
N ASN A 356 3.94 10.84 -0.67
CA ASN A 356 3.64 11.14 0.73
C ASN A 356 2.89 9.98 1.39
N GLY A 357 2.50 10.11 2.66
CA GLY A 357 1.77 9.11 3.45
C GLY A 357 2.68 8.14 4.18
N THR A 358 2.08 7.10 4.75
CA THR A 358 2.78 6.04 5.49
C THR A 358 2.35 4.68 4.96
N LEU A 359 3.33 3.83 4.63
CA LEU A 359 3.13 2.41 4.35
C LEU A 359 3.95 1.60 5.36
N LYS A 360 3.27 0.96 6.30
CA LYS A 360 3.88 0.05 7.27
C LYS A 360 3.39 -1.37 7.01
N ALA A 361 4.31 -2.29 6.74
CA ALA A 361 3.93 -3.67 6.50
C ALA A 361 4.88 -4.66 7.14
N VAL A 362 4.32 -5.77 7.62
CA VAL A 362 5.04 -6.96 8.09
C VAL A 362 4.60 -8.13 7.23
N HIS A 363 5.57 -8.84 6.64
CA HIS A 363 5.34 -10.04 5.86
C HIS A 363 6.18 -11.20 6.40
N THR A 364 5.52 -12.20 6.95
CA THR A 364 6.19 -13.35 7.59
C THR A 364 6.19 -14.61 6.73
N GLY A 365 5.38 -14.67 5.69
CA GLY A 365 5.27 -15.82 4.80
C GLY A 365 6.50 -16.03 3.92
N THR A 366 6.70 -17.27 3.49
CA THR A 366 7.83 -17.67 2.64
C THR A 366 7.87 -16.83 1.36
N ALA A 367 9.03 -16.27 1.07
CA ALA A 367 9.30 -15.40 -0.09
C ALA A 367 8.36 -14.19 -0.22
N GLY A 368 7.81 -13.71 0.89
CA GLY A 368 6.91 -12.57 0.89
C GLY A 368 7.51 -11.33 0.23
N LYS A 369 6.70 -10.62 -0.55
CA LYS A 369 7.08 -9.37 -1.20
C LYS A 369 6.42 -8.17 -0.52
N GLY A 370 7.19 -7.14 -0.24
CA GLY A 370 6.64 -5.84 0.13
C GLY A 370 6.07 -5.14 -1.10
N ILE A 371 6.80 -4.22 -1.71
CA ILE A 371 6.42 -3.53 -2.94
C ILE A 371 7.06 -4.26 -4.13
N SER A 372 6.24 -4.67 -5.09
CA SER A 372 6.68 -5.29 -6.35
C SER A 372 6.03 -4.56 -7.53
N ALA A 373 6.84 -4.04 -8.44
CA ALA A 373 6.39 -3.45 -9.69
C ALA A 373 7.12 -4.07 -10.88
N ASP A 374 6.48 -4.13 -12.05
CA ASP A 374 7.17 -4.53 -13.27
C ASP A 374 7.79 -3.29 -13.94
N GLY A 375 7.15 -2.12 -13.83
CA GLY A 375 7.70 -0.81 -14.22
C GLY A 375 8.53 -0.13 -13.13
N ASN A 376 8.97 1.09 -13.38
CA ASN A 376 9.81 1.85 -12.44
C ASN A 376 9.15 2.04 -11.08
N ILE A 377 9.97 2.02 -10.03
CA ILE A 377 9.58 2.46 -8.69
C ILE A 377 10.17 3.85 -8.45
N SER A 378 9.31 4.80 -8.06
CA SER A 378 9.70 6.19 -7.75
C SER A 378 9.22 6.59 -6.37
N ILE A 379 10.15 6.95 -5.47
CA ILE A 379 9.84 7.38 -4.11
C ILE A 379 10.43 8.79 -3.93
N SER A 380 9.56 9.78 -3.80
CA SER A 380 9.96 11.18 -3.60
C SER A 380 9.58 11.73 -2.22
N GLY A 381 8.82 10.97 -1.43
CA GLY A 381 8.39 11.37 -0.10
C GLY A 381 7.69 10.24 0.64
N GLY A 382 7.13 10.57 1.82
CA GLY A 382 6.43 9.62 2.68
C GLY A 382 7.34 8.74 3.53
N ASN A 383 6.71 7.83 4.29
CA ASN A 383 7.38 6.91 5.20
C ASN A 383 7.03 5.46 4.82
N ILE A 384 8.02 4.68 4.48
CA ILE A 384 7.91 3.25 4.19
C ILE A 384 8.62 2.47 5.29
N SER A 385 7.92 1.56 5.95
CA SER A 385 8.48 0.63 6.93
C SER A 385 8.08 -0.79 6.57
N LEU A 386 9.03 -1.58 6.11
CA LEU A 386 8.80 -2.95 5.65
C LEU A 386 9.65 -3.94 6.45
N GLU A 387 8.99 -4.96 6.99
CA GLU A 387 9.65 -6.12 7.57
C GLU A 387 9.31 -7.35 6.74
N VAL A 388 10.34 -8.06 6.24
CA VAL A 388 10.19 -9.35 5.58
C VAL A 388 11.04 -10.38 6.34
N SER A 389 10.37 -11.41 6.86
CA SER A 389 11.03 -12.44 7.67
C SER A 389 10.90 -13.85 7.11
N GLY A 390 10.09 -14.03 6.07
CA GLY A 390 9.87 -15.32 5.44
C GLY A 390 11.12 -15.91 4.81
N GLY A 391 11.20 -17.24 4.83
CA GLY A 391 12.31 -17.99 4.27
C GLY A 391 12.38 -17.92 2.74
N ASN A 392 13.40 -18.59 2.23
CA ASN A 392 13.58 -18.88 0.80
C ASN A 392 13.23 -20.34 0.50
N GLY A 393 13.18 -20.67 -0.77
CA GLY A 393 13.05 -22.03 -1.26
C GLY A 393 13.50 -22.15 -2.71
N THR A 394 13.41 -23.34 -3.25
CA THR A 394 13.78 -23.67 -4.63
C THR A 394 12.62 -24.22 -5.41
N TYR A 395 12.65 -24.08 -6.72
CA TYR A 395 11.69 -24.64 -7.65
C TYR A 395 12.39 -24.95 -8.98
N THR A 396 11.81 -25.82 -9.78
CA THR A 396 12.25 -26.00 -11.17
C THR A 396 11.51 -25.01 -12.03
N ASN A 397 12.22 -24.16 -12.76
CA ASN A 397 11.62 -23.16 -13.65
C ASN A 397 11.09 -23.77 -14.96
N THR A 398 10.53 -22.96 -15.82
CA THR A 398 9.93 -23.41 -17.10
C THR A 398 10.96 -23.94 -18.10
N THR A 399 12.24 -23.64 -17.93
CA THR A 399 13.34 -24.19 -18.74
C THR A 399 13.90 -25.51 -18.19
N GLY A 400 13.41 -25.95 -17.02
CA GLY A 400 13.86 -27.17 -16.36
C GLY A 400 15.04 -26.96 -15.39
N ASP A 401 15.48 -25.72 -15.19
CA ASP A 401 16.59 -25.38 -14.29
C ASP A 401 16.10 -25.20 -12.87
N LEU A 402 16.96 -25.54 -11.90
CA LEU A 402 16.72 -25.21 -10.50
C LEU A 402 16.91 -23.72 -10.29
N ASP A 403 15.87 -23.06 -9.78
CA ASP A 403 15.85 -21.63 -9.45
C ASP A 403 15.38 -21.43 -8.00
N SER A 404 15.38 -20.19 -7.52
CA SER A 404 15.01 -19.87 -6.14
C SER A 404 14.06 -18.69 -6.03
N TYR A 405 13.27 -18.73 -4.98
CA TYR A 405 12.48 -17.60 -4.52
C TYR A 405 12.94 -17.17 -3.12
N SER A 406 12.88 -15.87 -2.86
CA SER A 406 13.22 -15.28 -1.56
C SER A 406 12.38 -14.04 -1.27
N ALA A 407 12.31 -13.65 0.00
CA ALA A 407 11.62 -12.45 0.40
C ALA A 407 12.30 -11.18 -0.12
N THR A 408 11.53 -10.12 -0.36
CA THR A 408 12.06 -8.83 -0.82
C THR A 408 11.18 -7.69 -0.32
N CYS A 409 11.78 -6.65 0.28
CA CYS A 409 11.00 -5.48 0.70
C CYS A 409 10.50 -4.66 -0.49
N ILE A 410 11.38 -4.30 -1.42
CA ILE A 410 11.02 -3.50 -2.61
C ILE A 410 11.72 -4.10 -3.83
N SER A 411 10.97 -4.42 -4.87
CA SER A 411 11.52 -5.00 -6.11
C SER A 411 10.86 -4.45 -7.37
N THR A 412 11.65 -4.34 -8.43
CA THR A 412 11.15 -4.01 -9.77
C THR A 412 11.98 -4.69 -10.86
N ASP A 413 11.33 -4.95 -12.01
CA ASP A 413 12.02 -5.39 -13.22
C ASP A 413 12.67 -4.23 -14.00
N ALA A 414 12.38 -3.00 -13.62
CA ALA A 414 12.91 -1.76 -14.19
C ALA A 414 13.81 -1.02 -13.19
N ASN A 415 13.80 0.32 -13.17
CA ASN A 415 14.64 1.13 -12.29
C ASN A 415 13.98 1.50 -10.97
N ILE A 416 14.81 1.71 -9.94
CA ILE A 416 14.39 2.32 -8.68
C ILE A 416 14.96 3.74 -8.60
N ASN A 417 14.08 4.74 -8.40
CA ASN A 417 14.43 6.15 -8.24
C ASN A 417 13.98 6.63 -6.85
N ILE A 418 14.91 7.06 -6.01
CA ILE A 418 14.62 7.59 -4.67
C ILE A 418 15.17 9.01 -4.60
N SER A 419 14.27 9.99 -4.48
CA SER A 419 14.62 11.40 -4.36
C SER A 419 14.21 12.02 -3.02
N GLY A 420 13.52 11.26 -2.15
CA GLY A 420 13.07 11.73 -0.85
C GLY A 420 12.43 10.62 -0.03
N GLY A 421 11.80 11.00 1.10
CA GLY A 421 11.13 10.08 2.01
C GLY A 421 12.05 9.34 2.97
N THR A 422 11.44 8.52 3.80
CA THR A 422 12.14 7.63 4.75
C THR A 422 11.76 6.18 4.47
N ILE A 423 12.75 5.32 4.28
CA ILE A 423 12.57 3.90 4.01
C ILE A 423 13.30 3.10 5.08
N VAL A 424 12.55 2.36 5.89
CA VAL A 424 13.09 1.46 6.92
C VAL A 424 12.80 0.02 6.52
N MET A 425 13.84 -0.80 6.49
CA MET A 425 13.72 -2.20 6.09
C MET A 425 14.32 -3.12 7.15
N ILE A 426 13.56 -4.14 7.53
CA ILE A 426 14.01 -5.24 8.37
C ILE A 426 13.94 -6.51 7.53
N VAL A 427 15.10 -7.11 7.25
CA VAL A 427 15.25 -8.23 6.32
C VAL A 427 15.86 -9.43 7.05
N LYS A 428 15.03 -10.43 7.34
CA LYS A 428 15.46 -11.59 8.16
C LYS A 428 15.58 -12.88 7.34
N GLY A 429 14.91 -12.96 6.19
CA GLY A 429 14.93 -14.16 5.35
C GLY A 429 16.29 -14.40 4.69
N ASN A 430 16.67 -15.68 4.55
CA ASN A 430 17.87 -16.05 3.79
C ASN A 430 17.70 -15.62 2.33
N GLN A 431 18.78 -15.19 1.67
CA GLN A 431 18.82 -14.68 0.30
C GLN A 431 17.93 -13.43 0.06
N ALA A 432 17.22 -12.95 1.07
CA ALA A 432 16.27 -11.84 0.93
C ALA A 432 16.96 -10.54 0.55
N LYS A 433 16.19 -9.64 -0.05
CA LYS A 433 16.68 -8.32 -0.47
C LYS A 433 15.88 -7.20 0.22
N GLY A 434 16.56 -6.13 0.60
CA GLY A 434 15.89 -4.89 0.95
C GLY A 434 15.32 -4.23 -0.32
N LEU A 435 16.17 -3.68 -1.17
CA LEU A 435 15.82 -3.17 -2.49
C LEU A 435 16.43 -4.09 -3.56
N LYS A 436 15.64 -4.48 -4.56
CA LYS A 436 16.13 -5.18 -5.75
C LYS A 436 15.60 -4.52 -7.02
N SER A 437 16.50 -4.15 -7.92
CA SER A 437 16.18 -3.68 -9.27
C SER A 437 16.85 -4.58 -10.31
N ASN A 438 16.11 -5.06 -11.29
CA ASN A 438 16.68 -5.69 -12.47
C ASN A 438 17.29 -4.64 -13.43
N GLY A 439 16.89 -3.37 -13.32
CA GLY A 439 17.53 -2.21 -13.91
C GLY A 439 18.52 -1.53 -12.96
N SER A 440 18.62 -0.21 -13.07
CA SER A 440 19.50 0.63 -12.25
C SER A 440 18.81 1.20 -11.01
N VAL A 441 19.61 1.54 -10.00
CA VAL A 441 19.16 2.25 -8.80
C VAL A 441 19.77 3.65 -8.76
N TYR A 442 18.91 4.66 -8.65
CA TYR A 442 19.28 6.07 -8.54
C TYR A 442 18.77 6.66 -7.23
N ILE A 443 19.68 7.19 -6.42
CA ILE A 443 19.35 7.87 -5.16
C ILE A 443 19.84 9.30 -5.23
N THR A 444 18.91 10.25 -5.20
CA THR A 444 19.18 11.69 -5.28
C THR A 444 18.72 12.41 -4.00
N GLY A 445 18.26 11.69 -3.01
CA GLY A 445 17.78 12.17 -1.70
C GLY A 445 17.13 11.06 -0.88
N GLY A 446 16.55 11.43 0.26
CA GLY A 446 15.85 10.52 1.17
C GLY A 446 16.77 9.79 2.15
N ASN A 447 16.13 9.05 3.09
CA ASN A 447 16.81 8.31 4.14
C ASN A 447 16.44 6.83 4.06
N ILE A 448 17.43 5.98 3.90
CA ILE A 448 17.28 4.53 3.81
C ILE A 448 17.97 3.90 5.02
N ALA A 449 17.22 3.17 5.84
CA ALA A 449 17.74 2.43 6.98
C ALA A 449 17.47 0.93 6.81
N GLY A 450 18.46 0.10 7.05
CA GLY A 450 18.38 -1.35 6.93
C GLY A 450 18.93 -2.12 8.11
N THR A 451 18.16 -3.09 8.62
CA THR A 451 18.64 -4.10 9.57
C THR A 451 18.44 -5.48 8.95
N LEU A 452 19.56 -6.16 8.68
CA LEU A 452 19.54 -7.43 7.97
C LEU A 452 20.19 -8.53 8.80
N SER A 453 19.61 -9.73 8.78
CA SER A 453 20.12 -10.90 9.47
C SER A 453 20.04 -12.20 8.66
N GLY A 454 19.46 -12.14 7.46
CA GLY A 454 19.36 -13.30 6.56
C GLY A 454 20.75 -13.74 6.07
N ASN A 455 20.91 -15.03 5.80
CA ASN A 455 22.16 -15.63 5.32
C ASN A 455 22.18 -15.72 3.79
N ALA A 456 23.38 -15.83 3.24
CA ALA A 456 23.59 -16.32 1.89
C ALA A 456 23.25 -17.83 1.79
N ALA A 457 22.91 -18.29 0.61
CA ALA A 457 22.73 -19.70 0.31
C ALA A 457 23.21 -20.01 -1.11
N VAL A 458 23.62 -21.25 -1.39
CA VAL A 458 23.93 -21.71 -2.76
C VAL A 458 22.69 -22.31 -3.38
N ILE A 459 22.40 -21.90 -4.60
CA ILE A 459 21.35 -22.49 -5.42
C ILE A 459 21.90 -22.69 -6.81
N ASN A 460 21.77 -23.89 -7.33
CA ASN A 460 22.28 -24.26 -8.65
C ASN A 460 23.72 -23.78 -8.86
N ASP A 461 24.58 -24.09 -7.90
CA ASP A 461 26.01 -23.71 -7.84
C ASP A 461 26.32 -22.21 -7.75
N ASN A 462 25.30 -21.35 -7.69
CA ASN A 462 25.47 -19.91 -7.54
C ASN A 462 25.14 -19.44 -6.13
N PRO A 463 26.02 -18.63 -5.51
CA PRO A 463 25.72 -18.01 -4.22
C PRO A 463 24.72 -16.86 -4.41
N SER A 464 23.61 -16.92 -3.69
CA SER A 464 22.65 -15.83 -3.56
C SER A 464 22.75 -15.24 -2.16
N TYR A 465 22.89 -13.94 -2.08
CA TYR A 465 23.21 -13.21 -0.85
C TYR A 465 21.98 -12.49 -0.28
N CYS A 466 21.86 -12.41 1.04
CA CYS A 466 21.02 -11.41 1.65
C CYS A 466 21.68 -10.03 1.46
N THR A 467 20.96 -9.07 0.89
CA THR A 467 21.55 -7.80 0.43
C THR A 467 20.59 -6.64 0.72
N LEU A 468 21.10 -5.52 1.25
CA LEU A 468 20.27 -4.34 1.45
C LEU A 468 19.81 -3.74 0.12
N ILE A 469 20.74 -3.45 -0.78
CA ILE A 469 20.43 -2.89 -2.11
C ILE A 469 21.16 -3.72 -3.16
N LYS A 470 20.40 -4.37 -4.04
CA LYS A 470 20.89 -5.08 -5.21
C LYS A 470 20.41 -4.37 -6.49
N SER A 471 21.35 -3.96 -7.33
CA SER A 471 21.11 -3.50 -8.69
C SER A 471 21.70 -4.50 -9.66
N ASP A 472 20.93 -4.99 -10.63
CA ASP A 472 21.45 -5.86 -11.69
C ASP A 472 22.13 -5.05 -12.82
N MET A 473 21.99 -3.72 -12.77
CA MET A 473 22.68 -2.75 -13.63
C MET A 473 23.50 -1.77 -12.77
N ASP A 474 23.48 -0.50 -13.10
CA ASP A 474 24.23 0.53 -12.40
C ASP A 474 23.56 0.96 -11.08
N PHE A 475 24.38 1.39 -10.12
CA PHE A 475 23.94 2.08 -8.92
C PHE A 475 24.57 3.47 -8.87
N THR A 476 23.74 4.50 -8.63
CA THR A 476 24.25 5.88 -8.47
C THR A 476 23.58 6.54 -7.26
N ILE A 477 24.40 7.12 -6.40
CA ILE A 477 23.94 8.04 -5.35
C ILE A 477 24.58 9.40 -5.51
N SER A 478 23.79 10.47 -5.49
CA SER A 478 24.26 11.85 -5.54
C SER A 478 23.92 12.65 -4.28
N ASP A 479 22.93 12.23 -3.53
CA ASP A 479 22.53 12.79 -2.22
C ASP A 479 21.68 11.76 -1.46
N GLY A 480 21.32 12.06 -0.19
CA GLY A 480 20.56 11.18 0.69
C GLY A 480 21.46 10.37 1.63
N THR A 481 20.82 9.51 2.43
CA THR A 481 21.49 8.75 3.48
C THR A 481 21.13 7.27 3.40
N ILE A 482 22.13 6.40 3.45
CA ILE A 482 21.98 4.94 3.56
C ILE A 482 22.72 4.47 4.81
N ILE A 483 21.98 3.96 5.80
CA ILE A 483 22.54 3.41 7.02
C ILE A 483 22.08 1.96 7.17
N ALA A 484 23.03 1.04 7.36
CA ALA A 484 22.65 -0.37 7.51
C ALA A 484 23.58 -1.16 8.41
N THR A 485 22.98 -2.17 9.06
CA THR A 485 23.70 -3.24 9.75
C THR A 485 23.29 -4.59 9.17
N HIS A 486 24.25 -5.47 8.91
CA HIS A 486 24.01 -6.81 8.44
C HIS A 486 24.78 -7.84 9.25
N THR A 487 24.08 -8.78 9.89
CA THR A 487 24.67 -9.78 10.79
C THR A 487 24.68 -11.20 10.21
N GLY A 488 24.00 -11.43 9.09
CA GLY A 488 23.90 -12.75 8.46
C GLY A 488 25.18 -13.16 7.72
N VAL A 489 25.35 -14.48 7.57
CA VAL A 489 26.49 -15.08 6.85
C VAL A 489 26.50 -14.61 5.39
N GLY A 490 27.63 -14.14 4.91
CA GLY A 490 27.78 -13.64 3.54
C GLY A 490 26.99 -12.38 3.25
N GLY A 491 26.57 -11.62 4.28
CA GLY A 491 25.71 -10.46 4.11
C GLY A 491 26.33 -9.34 3.28
N LYS A 492 25.55 -8.74 2.38
CA LYS A 492 25.97 -7.59 1.57
C LYS A 492 25.18 -6.33 1.90
N GLY A 493 25.87 -5.18 1.92
CA GLY A 493 25.21 -3.88 1.99
C GLY A 493 24.67 -3.45 0.63
N ILE A 494 25.50 -2.86 -0.23
CA ILE A 494 25.16 -2.46 -1.61
C ILE A 494 25.92 -3.37 -2.57
N SER A 495 25.23 -3.89 -3.58
CA SER A 495 25.80 -4.71 -4.63
C SER A 495 25.23 -4.30 -5.98
N ALA A 496 26.09 -3.88 -6.92
CA ALA A 496 25.72 -3.60 -8.31
C ALA A 496 26.46 -4.54 -9.25
N ASP A 497 25.80 -5.06 -10.28
CA ASP A 497 26.46 -5.84 -11.32
C ASP A 497 27.12 -4.91 -12.37
N GLY A 498 26.53 -3.73 -12.59
CA GLY A 498 27.14 -2.65 -13.38
C GLY A 498 28.09 -1.76 -12.57
N THR A 499 28.22 -0.50 -12.97
CA THR A 499 29.03 0.50 -12.28
C THR A 499 28.32 1.05 -11.04
N LEU A 500 29.04 1.11 -9.92
CA LEU A 500 28.59 1.76 -8.70
C LEU A 500 29.28 3.13 -8.57
N THR A 501 28.48 4.20 -8.61
CA THR A 501 28.99 5.58 -8.56
C THR A 501 28.45 6.32 -7.33
N ILE A 502 29.35 6.88 -6.53
CA ILE A 502 29.03 7.72 -5.38
C ILE A 502 29.49 9.15 -5.70
N ASN A 503 28.53 10.01 -6.06
CA ASN A 503 28.74 11.43 -6.36
C ASN A 503 28.46 12.34 -5.16
N GLY A 504 27.88 11.82 -4.08
CA GLY A 504 27.46 12.56 -2.90
C GLY A 504 26.70 11.66 -1.93
N GLY A 505 26.05 12.26 -0.93
CA GLY A 505 25.27 11.56 0.09
C GLY A 505 26.11 10.91 1.19
N ILE A 506 25.43 10.14 2.03
CA ILE A 506 26.02 9.45 3.19
C ILE A 506 25.72 7.95 3.07
N ILE A 507 26.76 7.14 3.14
CA ILE A 507 26.68 5.69 3.21
C ILE A 507 27.40 5.23 4.48
N ASP A 508 26.68 4.65 5.46
CA ASP A 508 27.24 4.04 6.65
C ASP A 508 26.73 2.60 6.76
N ILE A 509 27.58 1.64 6.41
CA ILE A 509 27.22 0.23 6.37
C ILE A 509 28.22 -0.58 7.19
N THR A 510 27.67 -1.37 8.11
CA THR A 510 28.45 -2.34 8.90
C THR A 510 27.96 -3.75 8.62
N THR A 511 28.87 -4.66 8.25
CA THR A 511 28.61 -6.09 8.11
C THR A 511 29.42 -6.86 9.13
N SER A 512 28.77 -7.68 9.95
CA SER A 512 29.40 -8.49 10.98
C SER A 512 29.19 -10.01 10.80
N GLY A 513 28.46 -10.40 9.78
CA GLY A 513 28.22 -11.80 9.44
C GLY A 513 29.52 -12.52 9.07
N LYS A 514 29.58 -13.80 9.38
CA LYS A 514 30.75 -14.64 9.05
C LYS A 514 30.86 -14.84 7.54
N SER A 515 32.10 -15.03 7.07
CA SER A 515 32.36 -15.65 5.76
C SER A 515 32.38 -17.16 5.96
N GLU A 516 31.69 -17.91 5.09
CA GLU A 516 31.65 -19.37 5.13
C GLU A 516 31.96 -19.96 3.75
N THR A 517 32.66 -21.09 3.74
CA THR A 517 32.91 -21.84 2.51
C THR A 517 31.67 -22.62 2.10
N TYR A 518 31.43 -22.71 0.81
CA TYR A 518 30.45 -23.59 0.22
C TYR A 518 31.09 -24.49 -0.84
N THR A 519 30.48 -25.63 -1.07
CA THR A 519 30.88 -26.53 -2.14
C THR A 519 29.80 -26.55 -3.22
N SER A 520 30.21 -26.37 -4.46
CA SER A 520 29.36 -26.45 -5.65
C SER A 520 29.89 -27.56 -6.57
N LEU A 521 29.18 -27.88 -7.64
CA LEU A 521 29.64 -28.84 -8.66
C LEU A 521 30.92 -28.37 -9.37
N THR A 522 31.13 -27.06 -9.43
CA THR A 522 32.29 -26.44 -10.09
C THR A 522 33.48 -26.22 -9.16
N GLY A 523 33.32 -26.48 -7.84
CA GLY A 523 34.40 -26.32 -6.86
C GLY A 523 33.95 -25.75 -5.53
N THR A 524 34.91 -25.27 -4.76
CA THR A 524 34.67 -24.64 -3.47
C THR A 524 34.76 -23.13 -3.57
N GLY A 525 33.75 -22.43 -3.08
CA GLY A 525 33.71 -20.97 -2.99
C GLY A 525 33.56 -20.48 -1.55
N THR A 526 33.50 -19.18 -1.36
CA THR A 526 33.30 -18.57 -0.05
C THR A 526 32.24 -17.48 -0.14
N TYR A 527 31.24 -17.51 0.74
CA TYR A 527 30.35 -16.37 0.99
C TYR A 527 31.15 -15.26 1.67
N LYS A 528 31.12 -14.07 1.11
CA LYS A 528 31.88 -12.93 1.62
C LYS A 528 30.92 -11.86 2.12
N SER A 529 31.03 -11.49 3.40
CA SER A 529 30.30 -10.33 3.94
C SER A 529 31.00 -9.05 3.54
N THR A 530 30.29 -8.17 2.83
CA THR A 530 30.85 -6.94 2.26
C THR A 530 29.87 -5.77 2.38
N CYS A 531 30.38 -4.54 2.48
CA CYS A 531 29.51 -3.37 2.62
C CYS A 531 29.10 -2.77 1.28
N VAL A 532 30.07 -2.48 0.40
CA VAL A 532 29.82 -1.82 -0.90
C VAL A 532 30.62 -2.54 -1.98
N THR A 533 29.93 -3.15 -2.92
CA THR A 533 30.57 -3.95 -3.98
C THR A 533 29.95 -3.69 -5.34
N SER A 534 30.77 -3.83 -6.39
CA SER A 534 30.36 -3.75 -7.78
C SER A 534 31.07 -4.82 -8.60
N ASP A 535 30.38 -5.49 -9.51
CA ASP A 535 31.01 -6.33 -10.50
C ASP A 535 31.65 -5.49 -11.63
N GLY A 536 31.05 -4.32 -11.92
CA GLY A 536 31.70 -3.26 -12.69
C GLY A 536 32.64 -2.40 -11.87
N LYS A 537 32.77 -1.12 -12.21
CA LYS A 537 33.59 -0.17 -11.47
C LYS A 537 32.94 0.31 -10.18
N LEU A 538 33.75 0.58 -9.14
CA LEU A 538 33.35 1.37 -7.97
C LEU A 538 34.02 2.74 -8.07
N ILE A 539 33.23 3.81 -8.21
CA ILE A 539 33.72 5.18 -8.40
C ILE A 539 33.20 6.06 -7.25
N ILE A 540 34.11 6.64 -6.47
CA ILE A 540 33.77 7.57 -5.38
C ILE A 540 34.34 8.95 -5.73
N LYS A 541 33.44 9.90 -6.00
CA LYS A 541 33.80 11.27 -6.39
C LYS A 541 33.54 12.28 -5.28
N ASN A 542 32.54 12.01 -4.42
CA ASN A 542 32.16 12.90 -3.34
C ASN A 542 31.31 12.13 -2.30
N GLY A 543 30.84 12.81 -1.23
CA GLY A 543 30.01 12.26 -0.17
C GLY A 543 30.82 11.68 0.98
N TYR A 544 30.13 11.02 1.90
CA TYR A 544 30.71 10.31 3.03
C TYR A 544 30.41 8.81 2.91
N VAL A 545 31.43 7.99 2.92
CA VAL A 545 31.31 6.52 2.89
C VAL A 545 32.02 5.93 4.10
N LYS A 546 31.26 5.31 4.99
CA LYS A 546 31.80 4.47 6.06
C LYS A 546 31.36 3.04 5.81
N ALA A 547 32.32 2.20 5.52
CA ALA A 547 32.11 0.79 5.26
C ALA A 547 32.96 -0.02 6.24
N VAL A 548 32.33 -0.81 7.11
CA VAL A 548 33.00 -1.63 8.12
C VAL A 548 32.57 -3.08 7.97
N SER A 549 33.52 -3.95 7.60
CA SER A 549 33.29 -5.39 7.51
C SER A 549 34.12 -6.12 8.54
N ALA A 550 33.48 -6.84 9.44
CA ALA A 550 34.18 -7.56 10.51
C ALA A 550 34.90 -8.82 10.04
N THR A 551 34.60 -9.34 8.87
CA THR A 551 35.04 -10.65 8.41
C THR A 551 35.63 -10.70 7.01
N ASN A 552 35.49 -9.61 6.21
CA ASN A 552 35.99 -9.56 4.83
C ASN A 552 36.34 -8.11 4.43
N TYR A 553 36.47 -7.82 3.14
CA TYR A 553 36.69 -6.46 2.67
C TYR A 553 35.44 -5.58 2.76
N ALA A 554 35.65 -4.30 3.08
CA ALA A 554 34.55 -3.34 3.25
C ALA A 554 34.00 -2.83 1.93
N ILE A 555 34.89 -2.50 0.99
CA ILE A 555 34.56 -2.05 -0.37
C ILE A 555 35.23 -2.97 -1.39
N GLY A 556 34.60 -3.20 -2.54
CA GLY A 556 35.13 -4.10 -3.55
C GLY A 556 34.64 -3.81 -4.96
N SER A 557 35.44 -4.23 -5.95
CA SER A 557 35.08 -4.20 -7.37
C SER A 557 35.79 -5.32 -8.09
N ASN A 558 35.11 -5.94 -9.05
CA ASN A 558 35.76 -6.93 -9.93
C ASN A 558 36.54 -6.28 -11.09
N THR A 559 36.41 -4.96 -11.29
CA THR A 559 37.05 -4.21 -12.37
C THR A 559 38.05 -3.18 -11.86
N SER A 560 37.58 -2.10 -11.21
CA SER A 560 38.43 -1.06 -10.62
C SER A 560 37.72 -0.30 -9.52
N ILE A 561 38.50 0.21 -8.56
CA ILE A 561 38.07 1.18 -7.57
C ILE A 561 38.78 2.50 -7.88
N GLU A 562 37.98 3.56 -8.07
CA GLU A 562 38.46 4.92 -8.39
C GLU A 562 37.96 5.89 -7.31
N ILE A 563 38.88 6.49 -6.53
CA ILE A 563 38.55 7.45 -5.48
C ILE A 563 39.18 8.80 -5.85
N SER A 564 38.34 9.77 -6.18
CA SER A 564 38.77 11.10 -6.61
C SER A 564 38.32 12.23 -5.70
N GLY A 565 37.44 11.95 -4.70
CA GLY A 565 36.95 12.95 -3.77
C GLY A 565 36.15 12.35 -2.64
N GLY A 566 35.46 13.20 -1.89
CA GLY A 566 34.70 12.81 -0.70
C GLY A 566 35.54 12.35 0.50
N ILE A 567 34.88 11.72 1.44
CA ILE A 567 35.49 11.14 2.64
C ILE A 567 35.10 9.67 2.70
N THR A 568 36.07 8.78 2.62
CA THR A 568 35.85 7.33 2.67
C THR A 568 36.64 6.71 3.81
N LEU A 569 35.96 6.01 4.72
CA LEU A 569 36.53 5.12 5.72
C LEU A 569 36.13 3.69 5.36
N ALA A 570 37.04 2.94 4.81
CA ALA A 570 36.87 1.53 4.50
C ALA A 570 37.69 0.67 5.49
N CYS A 571 37.01 -0.09 6.34
CA CYS A 571 37.64 -0.94 7.34
C CYS A 571 37.16 -2.38 7.18
N GLY A 572 38.07 -3.29 6.82
CA GLY A 572 37.78 -4.71 6.62
C GLY A 572 38.89 -5.60 7.21
N ILE A 573 38.55 -6.85 7.50
CA ILE A 573 39.53 -7.88 7.82
C ILE A 573 39.64 -8.82 6.62
N ALA A 574 40.78 -8.80 5.92
CA ALA A 574 40.96 -9.69 4.79
C ALA A 574 41.26 -11.10 5.23
N ASP A 575 40.61 -12.09 4.66
CA ASP A 575 41.13 -13.47 4.68
C ASP A 575 42.33 -13.56 3.71
N SER A 576 43.39 -14.16 4.18
CA SER A 576 44.70 -14.23 3.50
C SER A 576 44.69 -15.03 2.19
N SER A 577 43.56 -15.63 1.83
CA SER A 577 43.48 -16.57 0.70
C SER A 577 42.80 -16.04 -0.59
N THR A 578 42.26 -14.80 -0.56
CA THR A 578 41.52 -14.28 -1.72
C THR A 578 41.97 -12.88 -2.13
N SER A 579 42.69 -12.82 -3.22
CA SER A 579 43.17 -11.60 -3.89
C SER A 579 42.09 -10.90 -4.71
N ASP A 580 40.86 -10.80 -4.25
CA ASP A 580 39.71 -10.40 -5.07
C ASP A 580 39.38 -8.89 -5.07
N LEU A 581 40.32 -8.03 -4.72
CA LEU A 581 40.36 -6.71 -5.34
C LEU A 581 41.22 -6.82 -6.60
N SER A 582 40.72 -7.53 -7.59
CA SER A 582 41.35 -7.62 -8.90
C SER A 582 41.30 -6.30 -9.68
N GLY A 583 40.64 -5.27 -9.11
CA GLY A 583 40.58 -3.94 -9.70
C GLY A 583 41.79 -3.08 -9.37
N ILE A 584 42.28 -2.32 -10.35
CA ILE A 584 43.26 -1.27 -10.14
C ILE A 584 42.63 -0.21 -9.24
N THR A 585 43.07 -0.11 -7.98
CA THR A 585 42.67 1.01 -7.14
C THR A 585 43.41 2.25 -7.53
N SER A 586 42.70 3.32 -7.80
CA SER A 586 43.27 4.66 -8.11
C SER A 586 42.79 5.66 -7.07
N VAL A 587 43.70 6.31 -6.35
CA VAL A 587 43.39 7.37 -5.40
C VAL A 587 43.97 8.67 -5.88
N SER A 588 43.12 9.54 -6.41
CA SER A 588 43.52 10.82 -7.00
C SER A 588 43.11 12.05 -6.18
N GLY A 589 42.29 11.88 -5.14
CA GLY A 589 41.81 12.98 -4.29
C GLY A 589 40.95 12.53 -3.12
N GLY A 590 40.40 13.48 -2.40
CA GLY A 590 39.55 13.26 -1.23
C GLY A 590 40.31 12.84 0.03
N THR A 591 39.54 12.45 1.04
CA THR A 591 40.05 11.80 2.25
C THR A 591 39.71 10.32 2.16
N PHE A 592 40.74 9.48 2.10
CA PHE A 592 40.55 8.04 2.07
C PHE A 592 41.34 7.39 3.20
N ILE A 593 40.62 6.79 4.14
CA ILE A 593 41.17 5.99 5.22
C ILE A 593 40.87 4.52 4.88
N ASN A 594 41.91 3.81 4.48
CA ASN A 594 41.84 2.39 4.18
C ASN A 594 42.48 1.61 5.33
N ALA A 595 41.65 0.93 6.10
CA ALA A 595 42.01 0.17 7.27
C ALA A 595 41.62 -1.30 7.07
N SER A 596 42.21 -1.96 6.10
CA SER A 596 41.97 -3.36 5.83
C SER A 596 43.24 -4.17 6.02
N GLY A 597 43.07 -5.43 6.42
CA GLY A 597 44.17 -6.36 6.58
C GLY A 597 45.03 -6.50 5.32
N ASN A 598 45.46 -7.69 4.99
CA ASN A 598 46.49 -7.97 3.98
C ASN A 598 46.28 -7.43 2.55
N MET A 599 45.11 -6.87 2.25
CA MET A 599 44.70 -6.74 0.85
C MET A 599 44.98 -5.39 0.19
N HIS A 600 45.22 -4.35 0.95
CA HIS A 600 45.31 -3.04 0.31
C HIS A 600 46.61 -2.34 0.62
N ASN A 601 47.69 -2.99 0.24
CA ASN A 601 48.95 -2.30 0.03
C ASN A 601 48.76 -1.35 -1.17
N LEU A 602 48.14 -0.20 -0.92
CA LEU A 602 48.23 0.88 -1.90
C LEU A 602 49.71 1.08 -2.22
N THR A 603 50.02 1.25 -3.49
CA THR A 603 51.36 1.48 -4.00
C THR A 603 51.49 2.92 -4.53
N ALA A 604 52.69 3.37 -4.73
CA ALA A 604 52.97 4.68 -5.29
C ALA A 604 52.31 4.88 -6.67
N THR A 605 52.17 3.82 -7.46
CA THR A 605 51.56 3.88 -8.80
C THR A 605 50.05 4.05 -8.76
N GLN A 606 49.39 3.68 -7.68
CA GLN A 606 47.95 3.81 -7.48
C GLN A 606 47.56 5.12 -6.84
N CYS A 607 48.49 5.84 -6.20
CA CYS A 607 48.22 7.08 -5.47
C CYS A 607 48.84 8.29 -6.20
N SER A 608 48.03 9.04 -6.93
CA SER A 608 48.39 10.38 -7.37
C SER A 608 48.13 11.45 -6.30
N ALA A 609 47.19 11.20 -5.40
CA ALA A 609 47.02 11.98 -4.17
C ALA A 609 47.98 11.54 -3.07
N THR A 610 48.40 12.48 -2.22
CA THR A 610 49.38 12.23 -1.18
C THR A 610 48.81 11.30 -0.10
N THR A 611 49.47 10.16 0.08
CA THR A 611 49.02 9.05 0.95
C THR A 611 50.16 8.61 1.87
N VAL A 612 49.85 8.39 3.14
CA VAL A 612 50.72 7.80 4.12
C VAL A 612 50.20 6.42 4.57
N LYS A 613 51.08 5.42 4.61
CA LYS A 613 50.80 4.10 5.16
C LYS A 613 51.45 3.95 6.52
N TYR A 614 50.67 3.67 7.56
CA TYR A 614 51.13 3.33 8.89
C TYR A 614 50.87 1.84 9.14
N ALA A 615 51.94 1.04 9.16
CA ALA A 615 51.87 -0.44 9.18
C ALA A 615 52.02 -1.04 10.59
N SER A 616 51.43 -0.40 11.61
CA SER A 616 51.44 -0.90 12.99
C SER A 616 50.01 -1.21 13.48
N ASN A 617 49.90 -2.19 14.36
CA ASN A 617 48.60 -2.57 14.91
C ASN A 617 47.91 -1.40 15.64
N ILE A 618 46.63 -1.19 15.33
CA ILE A 618 45.76 -0.19 15.96
C ILE A 618 44.57 -0.92 16.56
N SER A 619 44.36 -0.76 17.87
CA SER A 619 43.25 -1.38 18.60
C SER A 619 41.91 -0.66 18.25
N ALA A 620 40.79 -1.39 18.31
CA ALA A 620 39.47 -0.81 18.18
C ALA A 620 39.27 0.36 19.15
N GLY A 621 38.61 1.43 18.68
CA GLY A 621 38.35 2.64 19.48
C GLY A 621 39.55 3.59 19.63
N THR A 622 40.75 3.24 19.15
CA THR A 622 41.92 4.12 19.20
C THR A 622 41.71 5.31 18.25
N LEU A 623 41.97 6.52 18.75
CA LEU A 623 42.07 7.71 17.94
C LEU A 623 43.41 7.72 17.20
N VAL A 624 43.38 7.85 15.86
CA VAL A 624 44.57 8.02 15.03
C VAL A 624 44.56 9.44 14.52
N THR A 625 45.62 10.18 14.73
CA THR A 625 45.72 11.60 14.41
C THR A 625 46.98 11.91 13.60
N ILE A 626 46.79 12.74 12.55
CA ILE A 626 47.93 13.36 11.85
C ILE A 626 47.90 14.86 12.12
N THR A 627 49.07 15.39 12.50
CA THR A 627 49.34 16.83 12.63
C THR A 627 50.47 17.22 11.67
N ASP A 628 50.63 18.52 11.41
CA ASP A 628 51.86 19.02 10.79
C ASP A 628 53.02 19.03 11.81
N SER A 629 54.20 19.47 11.38
CA SER A 629 55.38 19.56 12.25
C SER A 629 55.23 20.53 13.43
N SER A 630 54.29 21.46 13.33
CA SER A 630 53.98 22.46 14.39
C SER A 630 52.77 22.02 15.27
N ASP A 631 52.36 20.77 15.19
CA ASP A 631 51.23 20.16 15.89
C ASP A 631 49.85 20.72 15.53
N ASN A 632 49.75 21.42 14.40
CA ASN A 632 48.43 21.80 13.87
C ASN A 632 47.69 20.56 13.37
N HIS A 633 46.49 20.34 13.84
CA HIS A 633 45.68 19.17 13.52
C HIS A 633 45.25 19.18 12.05
N ILE A 634 45.44 18.07 11.38
CA ILE A 634 45.04 17.82 9.99
C ILE A 634 43.80 16.94 9.96
N ILE A 635 43.92 15.73 10.50
CA ILE A 635 42.86 14.73 10.51
C ILE A 635 42.99 13.80 11.70
N SER A 636 41.87 13.44 12.29
CA SER A 636 41.75 12.33 13.23
C SER A 636 40.62 11.42 12.79
N PHE A 637 40.77 10.13 13.06
CA PHE A 637 39.65 9.19 12.96
C PHE A 637 39.72 8.18 14.13
N LYS A 638 38.59 7.72 14.59
CA LYS A 638 38.48 6.66 15.57
C LYS A 638 38.39 5.31 14.87
N ALA A 639 39.27 4.39 15.21
CA ALA A 639 39.29 3.06 14.62
C ALA A 639 37.99 2.31 14.90
N PRO A 640 37.18 1.96 13.90
CA PRO A 640 35.85 1.34 14.12
C PRO A 640 35.99 -0.12 14.61
N GLN A 641 37.10 -0.78 14.29
CA GLN A 641 37.48 -2.11 14.76
C GLN A 641 39.00 -2.23 14.87
N ALA A 642 39.50 -3.35 15.36
CA ALA A 642 40.94 -3.59 15.37
C ALA A 642 41.51 -3.64 13.94
N MET A 643 42.66 -2.99 13.74
CA MET A 643 43.34 -2.89 12.47
C MET A 643 44.78 -3.45 12.66
N PRO A 644 44.97 -4.78 12.60
CA PRO A 644 46.22 -5.41 12.98
C PRO A 644 47.40 -5.04 12.06
N GLN A 645 47.14 -4.59 10.86
CA GLN A 645 48.16 -4.15 9.90
C GLN A 645 48.18 -2.64 9.65
N GLY A 646 47.49 -1.88 10.55
CA GLY A 646 47.42 -0.44 10.47
C GLY A 646 46.48 0.07 9.39
N CYS A 647 46.81 1.22 8.79
CA CYS A 647 45.96 1.89 7.79
C CYS A 647 46.78 2.70 6.79
N SER A 648 46.17 2.99 5.67
CA SER A 648 46.62 4.04 4.72
C SER A 648 45.71 5.24 4.83
N ILE A 649 46.28 6.45 4.84
CA ILE A 649 45.53 7.71 4.98
C ILE A 649 45.93 8.63 3.82
N THR A 650 44.97 8.95 2.96
CA THR A 650 45.03 10.01 1.98
C THR A 650 44.27 11.22 2.49
N HIS A 651 44.84 12.39 2.42
CA HIS A 651 44.13 13.61 2.83
C HIS A 651 44.66 14.84 2.07
N PRO A 652 43.80 15.79 1.65
CA PRO A 652 44.21 16.99 0.90
C PRO A 652 45.21 17.89 1.66
N GLY A 653 45.23 17.81 2.98
CA GLY A 653 46.19 18.54 3.83
C GLY A 653 47.60 17.97 3.84
N LEU A 654 47.80 16.74 3.33
CA LEU A 654 49.13 16.14 3.18
C LEU A 654 49.76 16.61 1.88
N LYS A 655 50.98 17.11 1.95
CA LYS A 655 51.72 17.63 0.81
C LYS A 655 53.09 17.00 0.69
N THR A 656 53.50 16.62 -0.50
CA THR A 656 54.86 16.16 -0.77
C THR A 656 55.86 17.25 -0.36
N GLY A 657 56.91 16.84 0.33
CA GLY A 657 57.92 17.73 0.93
C GLY A 657 57.58 18.16 2.37
N GLY A 658 56.32 18.04 2.81
CA GLY A 658 55.87 18.37 4.18
C GLY A 658 56.37 17.39 5.24
N SER A 659 56.49 17.89 6.48
CA SER A 659 56.79 17.10 7.66
C SER A 659 55.62 17.02 8.57
N TYR A 660 55.32 15.83 9.11
CA TYR A 660 54.13 15.50 9.82
C TYR A 660 54.44 14.60 11.04
N LYS A 661 53.48 14.54 11.96
CA LYS A 661 53.49 13.64 13.09
C LYS A 661 52.22 12.77 13.11
N LEU A 662 52.35 11.50 13.40
CA LEU A 662 51.22 10.59 13.59
C LEU A 662 51.16 10.21 15.06
N TYR A 663 50.01 10.36 15.65
CA TYR A 663 49.73 10.01 17.05
C TYR A 663 48.65 8.94 17.13
N THR A 664 48.70 8.16 18.24
CA THR A 664 47.66 7.22 18.65
C THR A 664 47.17 7.58 20.05
N GLY A 665 45.83 7.50 20.26
CA GLY A 665 45.19 7.99 21.49
C GLY A 665 45.04 9.51 21.51
N GLY A 666 44.86 10.09 22.71
CA GLY A 666 44.54 11.50 22.88
C GLY A 666 43.10 11.86 22.63
N SER A 667 42.86 13.14 22.42
CA SER A 667 41.54 13.70 22.14
C SER A 667 41.60 14.81 21.12
N VAL A 668 40.50 15.03 20.40
CA VAL A 668 40.34 16.13 19.46
C VAL A 668 39.05 16.92 19.80
N SER A 669 39.12 18.21 19.74
CA SER A 669 37.97 19.11 19.97
C SER A 669 37.84 20.14 18.85
N GLY A 670 36.62 20.58 18.59
CA GLY A 670 36.33 21.49 17.48
C GLY A 670 36.61 20.88 16.12
N GLY A 671 36.73 21.72 15.11
CA GLY A 671 36.92 21.29 13.73
C GLY A 671 35.64 20.79 13.05
N THR A 672 35.80 20.26 11.87
CA THR A 672 34.70 19.63 11.11
C THR A 672 34.62 18.13 11.48
N VAL A 673 33.54 17.75 12.13
CA VAL A 673 33.29 16.35 12.54
C VAL A 673 32.28 15.72 11.58
N ILE A 674 32.65 14.58 11.02
CA ILE A 674 31.75 13.72 10.24
C ILE A 674 31.90 12.32 10.83
N ASP A 675 30.90 11.91 11.60
CA ASP A 675 30.87 10.65 12.36
C ASP A 675 32.16 10.45 13.21
N SER A 676 32.96 9.47 12.87
CA SER A 676 34.20 9.12 13.56
C SER A 676 35.46 9.87 13.06
N ILE A 677 35.31 10.80 12.13
CA ILE A 677 36.41 11.55 11.50
C ILE A 677 36.30 13.02 11.89
N THR A 678 37.43 13.61 12.32
CA THR A 678 37.52 15.05 12.60
C THR A 678 38.65 15.67 11.75
N GLN A 679 38.38 16.81 11.13
CA GLN A 679 39.34 17.57 10.35
C GLN A 679 39.50 18.98 10.91
N ALA A 680 40.71 19.51 10.88
CA ALA A 680 41.01 20.89 11.26
C ALA A 680 40.54 21.29 12.70
N GLY A 681 40.54 20.33 13.63
CA GLY A 681 40.24 20.56 15.05
C GLY A 681 41.46 20.94 15.87
N THR A 682 41.33 20.90 17.19
CA THR A 682 42.46 21.02 18.14
C THR A 682 42.72 19.67 18.75
N PHE A 683 43.93 19.12 18.52
CA PHE A 683 44.36 17.85 19.06
C PHE A 683 45.13 18.08 20.34
N SER A 684 44.96 17.18 21.34
CA SER A 684 45.71 17.21 22.59
C SER A 684 45.94 15.79 23.12
N GLY A 685 47.12 15.57 23.69
CA GLY A 685 47.53 14.30 24.25
C GLY A 685 47.84 13.26 23.15
N GLY A 686 47.85 12.00 23.55
CA GLY A 686 48.21 10.88 22.67
C GLY A 686 49.71 10.60 22.58
N ASP A 687 50.01 9.38 22.18
CA ASP A 687 51.38 8.88 22.03
C ASP A 687 51.89 9.17 20.63
N LEU A 688 53.07 9.80 20.51
CA LEU A 688 53.69 10.03 19.21
C LEU A 688 54.18 8.70 18.64
N ALA A 689 53.47 8.19 17.65
CA ALA A 689 53.80 6.94 16.99
C ALA A 689 54.91 7.11 15.95
N LYS A 690 54.87 8.19 15.16
CA LYS A 690 55.85 8.49 14.12
C LYS A 690 55.98 9.98 13.84
N SER A 691 57.21 10.47 13.61
CA SER A 691 57.53 11.71 12.88
C SER A 691 58.02 11.33 11.48
N PHE A 692 57.52 11.98 10.45
CA PHE A 692 57.88 11.60 9.08
C PHE A 692 57.84 12.79 8.13
N LYS A 693 58.53 12.63 7.01
CA LYS A 693 58.52 13.59 5.91
C LYS A 693 58.01 12.89 4.65
N LEU A 694 57.10 13.53 3.94
CA LEU A 694 56.57 13.01 2.68
C LEU A 694 57.51 13.32 1.55
N SER A 695 58.28 12.33 1.07
CA SER A 695 59.22 12.47 -0.04
C SER A 695 58.59 12.24 -1.40
N SER A 696 57.40 11.65 -1.45
CA SER A 696 56.63 11.35 -2.65
C SER A 696 55.14 11.33 -2.30
N ASN A 697 54.28 11.13 -3.33
CA ASN A 697 52.83 10.96 -3.09
C ASN A 697 52.47 9.73 -2.31
N PHE A 698 53.36 8.79 -2.10
CA PHE A 698 53.16 7.62 -1.25
C PHE A 698 54.36 7.41 -0.34
N THR A 699 54.11 7.35 0.96
CA THR A 699 55.14 7.12 1.97
C THR A 699 54.68 6.02 2.94
N SER A 700 55.52 4.99 3.12
CA SER A 700 55.29 3.95 4.15
C SER A 700 56.11 4.28 5.38
N LEU A 701 55.46 4.19 6.58
CA LEU A 701 56.05 4.54 7.89
C LEU A 701 56.52 3.29 8.64
#